data_8041b9c01dddf0b9c89778b2e4933f35
#
_entry.id   8041b9c01dddf0b9c89778b2e4933f35
#
_cell.length_a   1.000
_cell.length_b   1.000
_cell.length_c   1.000
_cell.angle_alpha   90.00
_cell.angle_beta   90.00
_cell.angle_gamma   90.00
#
_symmetry.space_group_name_H-M   'P 1'
#
loop_
_entity.id
_entity.type
_entity.pdbx_description
1 polymer ?
#
loop_
_entity_poly.entity_id
_entity_poly.type
_entity_poly.pdbx_seq_one_letter_code
_entity_poly.pdbx_strand_id
1 'polypeptide(L)'
;MSLPGTDPVPALRAAQRCGATPILWATGQPIANQLDPLVVWADVPPDGPLPPNVTALIAATERAAAIDPERTDLVRIPAINSIGQLDKALSLLAQSSGPGHLVLVGNEAAGPVGDTSTFILLQQVTRALRRGEHQAPAIWVRGGIGPNTAAAAIAGGASGVILDTQTALLRESTVPPTVRRIIEAADGSETRVLSGHRVFVRPDLPTADRESLPDALNFGFNDPQTQVIPAGQDLPVARRLATIGVTVAGAVQAIRRAMYADVSAASTTATLRPGGPLAERTGATHPVLQGPMTRVSDTPAFTEAVARGGGLPFLALALLRGPEVERLLTETTDRLGELPWGVGILGFVPPELRAEQLEVVKAYRPPMAIIAGGRPSQAKELDDLGIRTYLHVPSPGLLQRFLADGARRFIFEGRECGGHVGPRSSFALWQAQLDVLADHANVAELDVIFAGGIHDDTSAAMVAAMAQPLAARGAAIGVLAGTAYLFTEEIVTSGAIVPGFQRAALECTATSLVETAPGHATRCVAGPFVEAFEARRGELVAADVPASERWAELEQMNLGRLRLASKGLERTAAGLTEVDEAGQREGGMFMIGEVATMGHEPLTVAALHDRLTTGSVGLLAHRTEDLTEAGFLPADDEGRAPAPLDIAIIGMECVLPGAANVEEFWTNTVLGRNAVTEVPHSRWDADRFFDPSGDAANSGLLSPSKWGAFVPPVPFDPLAFGIPPASLAAIEPVQLLSLEVASRALANAGYEHRHFDRDRTSVIFGAEAGTDLSSSYGFRSIWPSLLGELPPELDDHLPRLTEDSFPGLLTNVISGRIANRLDLGGANYTVDAACASSLTALDAACKELTAGSSDMVLCGGADLHNGINDYLLFSSVHALSPTGQCRTFSSDADGITLGEGIACVVLKRLEDARRDGDTIHAVIKAVAASSDGRHLGLTAPRKDGQVRCLERAYAQSGIDPADVGLMEAHGTGTVVGDRTELATLTELFGGAGAEVGSTVLGSVKSQIGHTKCAAGLAGL
;
A
#
# COMPACT_ATOMS: atom_id res chain seq x y z
N MET A 1 2.67 -12.75 18.31
CA MET A 1 2.93 -13.83 19.28
C MET A 1 4.43 -14.03 19.42
N SER A 2 4.93 -14.37 20.60
CA SER A 2 6.36 -14.68 20.79
C SER A 2 6.77 -15.97 20.08
N LEU A 3 8.07 -16.16 19.86
CA LEU A 3 8.60 -17.40 19.27
C LEU A 3 9.13 -18.32 20.37
N PRO A 4 8.81 -19.63 20.35
CA PRO A 4 9.26 -20.57 21.37
C PRO A 4 10.78 -20.66 21.48
N GLY A 5 11.26 -20.76 22.73
CA GLY A 5 12.70 -20.92 23.02
C GLY A 5 13.54 -19.65 22.86
N THR A 6 12.96 -18.50 22.43
CA THR A 6 13.66 -17.20 22.36
C THR A 6 13.36 -16.35 23.58
N ASP A 7 14.12 -15.27 23.82
CA ASP A 7 13.71 -14.25 24.81
C ASP A 7 12.50 -13.49 24.27
N PRO A 8 11.30 -13.64 24.85
CA PRO A 8 10.09 -13.03 24.32
C PRO A 8 9.94 -11.54 24.68
N VAL A 9 10.66 -11.04 25.69
CA VAL A 9 10.38 -9.74 26.31
C VAL A 9 10.56 -8.56 25.35
N PRO A 10 11.62 -8.47 24.55
CA PRO A 10 11.79 -7.33 23.65
C PRO A 10 10.64 -7.19 22.64
N ALA A 11 10.25 -8.29 22.00
CA ALA A 11 9.20 -8.31 20.98
C ALA A 11 7.81 -8.04 21.59
N LEU A 12 7.48 -8.67 22.73
CA LEU A 12 6.19 -8.47 23.40
C LEU A 12 6.01 -7.05 23.95
N ARG A 13 7.07 -6.44 24.51
CA ARG A 13 7.05 -5.02 24.91
C ARG A 13 6.88 -4.08 23.73
N ALA A 14 7.51 -4.37 22.60
CA ALA A 14 7.34 -3.57 21.41
C ALA A 14 5.90 -3.67 20.86
N ALA A 15 5.31 -4.87 20.87
CA ALA A 15 3.90 -5.08 20.52
C ALA A 15 2.94 -4.27 21.42
N GLN A 16 3.15 -4.34 22.74
CA GLN A 16 2.34 -3.60 23.71
C GLN A 16 2.41 -2.07 23.49
N ARG A 17 3.60 -1.52 23.29
CA ARG A 17 3.79 -0.07 23.03
C ARG A 17 3.10 0.43 21.77
N CYS A 18 2.95 -0.39 20.75
CA CYS A 18 2.23 -0.02 19.52
C CYS A 18 0.75 -0.39 19.54
N GLY A 19 0.20 -0.76 20.70
CA GLY A 19 -1.23 -1.07 20.88
C GLY A 19 -1.65 -2.42 20.30
N ALA A 20 -0.70 -3.35 20.02
CA ALA A 20 -1.02 -4.74 19.71
C ALA A 20 -1.07 -5.57 20.99
N THR A 21 -1.90 -6.60 21.02
CA THR A 21 -1.97 -7.52 22.16
C THR A 21 -0.75 -8.45 22.16
N PRO A 22 0.13 -8.39 23.18
CA PRO A 22 1.25 -9.31 23.29
C PRO A 22 0.77 -10.72 23.67
N ILE A 23 1.16 -11.73 22.90
CA ILE A 23 0.81 -13.13 23.16
C ILE A 23 2.09 -13.92 23.40
N LEU A 24 2.23 -14.49 24.60
CA LEU A 24 3.31 -15.42 24.95
C LEU A 24 2.96 -16.83 24.50
N TRP A 25 3.78 -17.45 23.69
CA TRP A 25 3.65 -18.87 23.33
C TRP A 25 4.32 -19.73 24.39
N ALA A 26 3.51 -20.38 25.22
CA ALA A 26 3.97 -21.27 26.28
C ALA A 26 4.15 -22.70 25.75
N THR A 27 5.33 -23.25 25.96
CA THR A 27 5.73 -24.61 25.55
C THR A 27 6.10 -25.50 26.72
N GLY A 28 5.35 -25.43 27.85
CA GLY A 28 5.58 -26.23 29.04
C GLY A 28 6.58 -25.66 30.04
N GLN A 29 7.15 -24.46 29.80
CA GLN A 29 8.05 -23.79 30.73
C GLN A 29 7.30 -22.79 31.64
N PRO A 30 7.84 -22.44 32.81
CA PRO A 30 7.27 -21.43 33.69
C PRO A 30 7.13 -20.07 33.01
N ILE A 31 6.00 -19.42 33.20
CA ILE A 31 5.70 -18.13 32.60
C ILE A 31 6.36 -17.01 33.43
N ALA A 32 7.14 -16.16 32.76
CA ALA A 32 7.83 -15.06 33.42
C ALA A 32 6.89 -13.86 33.69
N ASN A 33 6.98 -13.27 34.91
CA ASN A 33 6.20 -12.11 35.36
C ASN A 33 6.73 -10.76 34.85
N GLN A 34 7.16 -10.67 33.59
CA GLN A 34 7.82 -9.47 33.08
C GLN A 34 6.92 -8.52 32.29
N LEU A 35 5.67 -8.92 32.03
CA LEU A 35 4.69 -8.14 31.25
C LEU A 35 3.34 -8.15 32.01
N ASP A 36 2.61 -7.03 31.93
CA ASP A 36 1.30 -6.89 32.54
C ASP A 36 0.46 -5.92 31.72
N PRO A 37 -0.72 -6.27 31.19
CA PRO A 37 -1.32 -7.62 31.20
C PRO A 37 -0.68 -8.58 30.16
N LEU A 38 -0.83 -9.89 30.39
CA LEU A 38 -0.28 -10.91 29.49
C LEU A 38 -1.38 -11.88 28.99
N VAL A 39 -1.40 -12.10 27.68
CA VAL A 39 -2.16 -13.18 27.05
C VAL A 39 -1.24 -14.35 26.76
N VAL A 40 -1.66 -15.56 27.08
CA VAL A 40 -0.88 -16.79 26.91
C VAL A 40 -1.52 -17.68 25.85
N TRP A 41 -0.71 -18.17 24.92
CA TRP A 41 -1.06 -19.28 24.02
C TRP A 41 -0.46 -20.56 24.59
N ALA A 42 -1.29 -21.53 24.97
CA ALA A 42 -0.85 -22.76 25.60
C ALA A 42 -1.13 -24.00 24.72
N ASP A 43 -0.12 -24.42 23.96
CA ASP A 43 -0.15 -25.70 23.23
C ASP A 43 0.12 -26.87 24.17
N VAL A 44 0.99 -26.66 25.17
CA VAL A 44 1.31 -27.57 26.25
C VAL A 44 0.97 -26.86 27.55
N PRO A 45 0.37 -27.52 28.53
CA PRO A 45 0.12 -26.90 29.83
C PRO A 45 1.40 -26.35 30.41
N PRO A 46 1.42 -25.10 30.90
CA PRO A 46 2.58 -24.54 31.57
C PRO A 46 2.87 -25.29 32.89
N ASP A 47 4.15 -25.38 33.25
CA ASP A 47 4.55 -25.96 34.54
C ASP A 47 4.07 -25.07 35.67
N GLY A 48 3.16 -25.55 36.49
CA GLY A 48 2.58 -24.86 37.63
C GLY A 48 1.42 -23.89 37.31
N PRO A 49 0.92 -23.17 38.35
CA PRO A 49 -0.22 -22.26 38.18
C PRO A 49 0.15 -21.06 37.34
N LEU A 50 -0.82 -20.51 36.57
CA LEU A 50 -0.66 -19.30 35.81
C LEU A 50 -0.40 -18.09 36.72
N PRO A 51 0.61 -17.24 36.43
CA PRO A 51 0.85 -16.02 37.15
C PRO A 51 -0.36 -15.06 37.14
N PRO A 52 -0.54 -14.23 38.18
CA PRO A 52 -1.70 -13.32 38.27
C PRO A 52 -1.78 -12.26 37.16
N ASN A 53 -0.67 -11.92 36.51
CA ASN A 53 -0.62 -11.00 35.37
C ASN A 53 -1.12 -11.62 34.07
N VAL A 54 -1.37 -12.91 34.01
CA VAL A 54 -2.03 -13.57 32.88
C VAL A 54 -3.52 -13.28 32.96
N THR A 55 -4.03 -12.51 32.00
CA THR A 55 -5.42 -12.06 31.95
C THR A 55 -6.26 -12.86 30.97
N ALA A 56 -5.65 -13.50 29.96
CA ALA A 56 -6.35 -14.33 28.99
C ALA A 56 -5.51 -15.54 28.57
N LEU A 57 -6.19 -16.62 28.27
CA LEU A 57 -5.62 -17.89 27.83
C LEU A 57 -6.24 -18.33 26.49
N ILE A 58 -5.40 -18.52 25.49
CA ILE A 58 -5.76 -19.08 24.18
C ILE A 58 -5.28 -20.55 24.15
N ALA A 59 -6.19 -21.48 23.94
CA ALA A 59 -5.88 -22.90 23.78
C ALA A 59 -6.98 -23.62 23.04
N ALA A 60 -6.73 -24.88 22.60
CA ALA A 60 -7.81 -25.75 22.11
C ALA A 60 -8.96 -25.81 23.14
N THR A 61 -10.21 -25.85 22.66
CA THR A 61 -11.42 -25.63 23.48
C THR A 61 -11.44 -26.46 24.78
N GLU A 62 -11.12 -27.75 24.69
CA GLU A 62 -11.12 -28.66 25.83
C GLU A 62 -10.01 -28.29 26.85
N ARG A 63 -8.87 -27.84 26.32
CA ARG A 63 -7.72 -27.45 27.13
C ARG A 63 -7.93 -26.08 27.78
N ALA A 64 -8.55 -25.14 27.05
CA ALA A 64 -8.92 -23.82 27.59
C ALA A 64 -9.91 -23.95 28.77
N ALA A 65 -10.79 -24.94 28.74
CA ALA A 65 -11.72 -25.22 29.84
C ALA A 65 -11.03 -25.86 31.07
N ALA A 66 -9.97 -26.64 30.89
CA ALA A 66 -9.30 -27.44 31.93
C ALA A 66 -8.14 -26.75 32.61
N ILE A 67 -7.45 -25.82 31.94
CA ILE A 67 -6.28 -25.14 32.53
C ILE A 67 -6.73 -24.16 33.60
N ASP A 68 -6.12 -24.26 34.74
CA ASP A 68 -6.29 -23.38 35.91
C ASP A 68 -7.76 -23.07 36.24
N PRO A 69 -8.58 -24.09 36.58
CA PRO A 69 -10.02 -23.94 36.80
C PRO A 69 -10.37 -23.03 38.01
N GLU A 70 -9.42 -22.77 38.92
CA GLU A 70 -9.59 -21.91 40.05
C GLU A 70 -9.56 -20.41 39.71
N ARG A 71 -8.97 -20.05 38.55
CA ARG A 71 -8.89 -18.68 38.05
C ARG A 71 -10.19 -18.31 37.32
N THR A 72 -11.19 -17.83 38.02
CA THR A 72 -12.47 -17.37 37.46
C THR A 72 -12.39 -16.01 36.79
N ASP A 73 -11.35 -15.22 37.06
CA ASP A 73 -11.02 -13.95 36.43
C ASP A 73 -10.34 -14.11 35.07
N LEU A 74 -9.88 -15.31 34.73
CA LEU A 74 -9.14 -15.59 33.50
C LEU A 74 -10.08 -15.67 32.31
N VAL A 75 -9.86 -14.82 31.28
CA VAL A 75 -10.58 -14.91 30.01
C VAL A 75 -10.08 -16.14 29.23
N ARG A 76 -10.95 -17.10 28.99
CA ARG A 76 -10.64 -18.31 28.22
C ARG A 76 -11.05 -18.13 26.78
N ILE A 77 -10.08 -18.17 25.87
CA ILE A 77 -10.28 -17.96 24.42
C ILE A 77 -10.09 -19.31 23.72
N PRO A 78 -11.16 -19.95 23.26
CA PRO A 78 -11.04 -21.19 22.50
C PRO A 78 -10.37 -20.96 21.15
N ALA A 79 -9.44 -21.86 20.80
CA ALA A 79 -8.85 -21.96 19.48
C ALA A 79 -9.38 -23.22 18.79
N ILE A 80 -9.87 -23.07 17.58
CA ILE A 80 -10.40 -24.17 16.76
C ILE A 80 -9.62 -24.25 15.42
N ASN A 81 -9.46 -25.47 14.94
CA ASN A 81 -8.79 -25.75 13.66
C ASN A 81 -9.69 -26.55 12.69
N SER A 82 -10.95 -26.73 13.04
CA SER A 82 -11.99 -27.31 12.20
C SER A 82 -13.38 -26.80 12.63
N ILE A 83 -14.31 -26.78 11.68
CA ILE A 83 -15.70 -26.36 11.93
C ILE A 83 -16.43 -27.28 12.96
N GLY A 84 -16.06 -28.56 13.03
CA GLY A 84 -16.65 -29.51 14.00
C GLY A 84 -16.39 -29.17 15.47
N GLN A 85 -15.45 -28.23 15.75
CA GLN A 85 -15.18 -27.79 17.12
C GLN A 85 -15.99 -26.54 17.52
N LEU A 86 -16.72 -25.91 16.57
CA LEU A 86 -17.37 -24.61 16.77
C LEU A 86 -18.41 -24.64 17.90
N ASP A 87 -19.31 -25.63 17.92
CA ASP A 87 -20.40 -25.72 18.92
C ASP A 87 -19.84 -25.81 20.36
N LYS A 88 -18.77 -26.59 20.54
CA LYS A 88 -18.11 -26.72 21.84
C LYS A 88 -17.44 -25.38 22.24
N ALA A 89 -16.83 -24.69 21.30
CA ALA A 89 -16.21 -23.39 21.53
C ALA A 89 -17.26 -22.34 21.90
N LEU A 90 -18.39 -22.27 21.19
CA LEU A 90 -19.50 -21.37 21.51
C LEU A 90 -20.11 -21.68 22.88
N SER A 91 -20.25 -22.98 23.25
CA SER A 91 -20.71 -23.39 24.55
C SER A 91 -19.78 -22.95 25.68
N LEU A 92 -18.46 -22.94 25.48
CA LEU A 92 -17.48 -22.40 26.42
C LEU A 92 -17.63 -20.88 26.55
N LEU A 93 -17.76 -20.17 25.44
CA LEU A 93 -17.90 -18.72 25.43
C LEU A 93 -19.18 -18.23 26.11
N ALA A 94 -20.27 -18.99 25.97
CA ALA A 94 -21.56 -18.68 26.63
C ALA A 94 -21.50 -18.73 28.16
N GLN A 95 -20.47 -19.37 28.74
CA GLN A 95 -20.25 -19.44 30.20
C GLN A 95 -19.40 -18.27 30.72
N SER A 96 -18.86 -17.42 29.83
CA SER A 96 -17.99 -16.29 30.18
C SER A 96 -18.80 -15.00 30.28
N SER A 97 -18.44 -14.13 31.23
CA SER A 97 -19.14 -12.86 31.50
C SER A 97 -18.70 -11.69 30.63
N GLY A 98 -17.84 -11.90 29.64
CA GLY A 98 -17.26 -10.86 28.76
C GLY A 98 -17.57 -11.05 27.28
N PRO A 99 -17.15 -10.12 26.41
CA PRO A 99 -17.26 -10.30 24.96
C PRO A 99 -16.48 -11.56 24.55
N GLY A 100 -17.16 -12.47 23.85
CA GLY A 100 -16.55 -13.73 23.43
C GLY A 100 -15.47 -13.49 22.36
N HIS A 101 -14.34 -14.18 22.49
CA HIS A 101 -13.26 -14.20 21.49
C HIS A 101 -13.04 -15.64 21.01
N LEU A 102 -12.94 -15.84 19.71
CA LEU A 102 -12.69 -17.13 19.08
C LEU A 102 -11.45 -17.01 18.17
N VAL A 103 -10.53 -17.96 18.30
CA VAL A 103 -9.35 -18.03 17.41
C VAL A 103 -9.53 -19.15 16.41
N LEU A 104 -9.35 -18.85 15.13
CA LEU A 104 -9.31 -19.81 14.03
C LEU A 104 -7.85 -20.07 13.65
N VAL A 105 -7.46 -21.34 13.62
CA VAL A 105 -6.10 -21.78 13.28
C VAL A 105 -6.16 -22.57 11.98
N GLY A 106 -5.71 -21.97 10.89
CA GLY A 106 -5.66 -22.66 9.60
C GLY A 106 -4.49 -23.65 9.49
N ASN A 107 -4.60 -24.57 8.54
CA ASN A 107 -3.59 -25.57 8.26
C ASN A 107 -2.19 -25.00 8.01
N GLU A 108 -2.10 -23.80 7.46
CA GLU A 108 -0.86 -23.09 7.17
C GLU A 108 -0.17 -22.44 8.37
N ALA A 109 -0.79 -22.40 9.53
CA ALA A 109 -0.21 -21.84 10.75
C ALA A 109 0.95 -22.68 11.29
N ALA A 110 1.80 -22.09 12.14
CA ALA A 110 2.86 -22.81 12.84
C ALA A 110 2.31 -23.63 14.03
N GLY A 111 2.93 -24.78 14.34
CA GLY A 111 2.54 -25.63 15.49
C GLY A 111 1.25 -26.44 15.23
N PRO A 112 0.38 -26.61 16.25
CA PRO A 112 -0.83 -27.42 16.11
C PRO A 112 -1.78 -26.86 15.08
N VAL A 113 -2.19 -27.72 14.11
CA VAL A 113 -3.09 -27.37 13.01
C VAL A 113 -4.07 -28.50 12.71
N GLY A 114 -5.17 -28.15 12.03
CA GLY A 114 -6.09 -29.10 11.40
C GLY A 114 -5.79 -29.24 9.90
N ASP A 115 -6.76 -29.81 9.18
CA ASP A 115 -6.63 -30.03 7.73
C ASP A 115 -7.19 -28.87 6.91
N THR A 116 -8.03 -28.01 7.51
CA THR A 116 -8.71 -26.89 6.83
C THR A 116 -7.84 -25.64 6.81
N SER A 117 -7.73 -24.98 5.65
CA SER A 117 -7.01 -23.71 5.54
C SER A 117 -7.74 -22.56 6.23
N THR A 118 -7.00 -21.49 6.58
CA THR A 118 -7.56 -20.27 7.18
C THR A 118 -8.67 -19.70 6.29
N PHE A 119 -8.44 -19.67 4.97
CA PHE A 119 -9.40 -19.15 3.99
C PHE A 119 -10.74 -19.88 4.03
N ILE A 120 -10.72 -21.20 4.12
CA ILE A 120 -11.93 -22.03 4.19
C ILE A 120 -12.56 -22.00 5.59
N LEU A 121 -11.75 -22.16 6.64
CA LEU A 121 -12.24 -22.19 8.02
C LEU A 121 -12.97 -20.89 8.40
N LEU A 122 -12.42 -19.74 7.99
CA LEU A 122 -13.07 -18.45 8.22
C LEU A 122 -14.45 -18.38 7.53
N GLN A 123 -14.55 -18.83 6.28
CA GLN A 123 -15.81 -18.86 5.53
C GLN A 123 -16.82 -19.81 6.19
N GLN A 124 -16.40 -21.01 6.60
CA GLN A 124 -17.25 -21.98 7.31
C GLN A 124 -17.83 -21.39 8.61
N VAL A 125 -16.95 -20.80 9.43
CA VAL A 125 -17.34 -20.24 10.74
C VAL A 125 -18.25 -19.03 10.57
N THR A 126 -17.89 -18.07 9.72
CA THR A 126 -18.71 -16.86 9.50
C THR A 126 -20.09 -17.22 8.92
N ARG A 127 -20.16 -18.21 8.03
CA ARG A 127 -21.43 -18.72 7.50
C ARG A 127 -22.28 -19.43 8.56
N ALA A 128 -21.65 -20.24 9.43
CA ALA A 128 -22.35 -20.90 10.53
C ALA A 128 -22.93 -19.89 11.54
N LEU A 129 -22.15 -18.87 11.91
CA LEU A 129 -22.57 -17.81 12.82
C LEU A 129 -23.71 -16.95 12.27
N ARG A 130 -23.74 -16.68 10.96
CA ARG A 130 -24.86 -15.96 10.31
C ARG A 130 -26.19 -16.73 10.34
N ARG A 131 -26.13 -18.04 10.42
CA ARG A 131 -27.33 -18.92 10.48
C ARG A 131 -27.81 -19.21 11.90
N GLY A 132 -26.96 -18.93 12.90
CA GLY A 132 -27.22 -19.19 14.30
C GLY A 132 -27.90 -18.00 15.02
N GLU A 133 -28.57 -18.27 16.16
CA GLU A 133 -29.20 -17.25 17.02
C GLU A 133 -28.22 -16.68 18.09
N HIS A 134 -26.96 -17.07 18.05
CA HIS A 134 -25.96 -16.67 19.05
C HIS A 134 -25.32 -15.30 18.74
N GLN A 135 -25.04 -14.54 19.78
CA GLN A 135 -24.19 -13.34 19.62
C GLN A 135 -22.82 -13.77 19.07
N ALA A 136 -22.44 -13.26 17.90
CA ALA A 136 -21.20 -13.63 17.23
C ALA A 136 -19.98 -13.20 18.07
N PRO A 137 -19.03 -14.09 18.35
CA PRO A 137 -17.77 -13.72 19.02
C PRO A 137 -16.88 -12.91 18.09
N ALA A 138 -15.95 -12.15 18.67
CA ALA A 138 -14.86 -11.54 17.92
C ALA A 138 -13.93 -12.65 17.39
N ILE A 139 -13.77 -12.71 16.07
CA ILE A 139 -13.00 -13.75 15.38
C ILE A 139 -11.58 -13.27 15.12
N TRP A 140 -10.61 -14.06 15.57
CA TRP A 140 -9.20 -13.86 15.30
C TRP A 140 -8.67 -15.00 14.45
N VAL A 141 -7.88 -14.69 13.43
CA VAL A 141 -7.34 -15.71 12.52
C VAL A 141 -5.82 -15.81 12.60
N ARG A 142 -5.30 -17.02 12.53
CA ARG A 142 -3.89 -17.38 12.55
C ARG A 142 -3.58 -18.37 11.44
N GLY A 143 -2.49 -18.10 10.69
CA GLY A 143 -2.02 -18.91 9.58
C GLY A 143 -2.30 -18.26 8.22
N GLY A 144 -1.28 -18.21 7.36
CA GLY A 144 -1.34 -17.58 6.05
C GLY A 144 -1.39 -16.05 6.08
N ILE A 145 -1.00 -15.44 7.20
CA ILE A 145 -1.20 -14.00 7.41
C ILE A 145 0.01 -13.17 6.98
N GLY A 146 -0.24 -12.29 6.03
CA GLY A 146 0.62 -11.19 5.62
C GLY A 146 -0.21 -9.92 5.39
N PRO A 147 0.36 -8.83 4.89
CA PRO A 147 -0.42 -7.59 4.71
C PRO A 147 -1.67 -7.77 3.85
N ASN A 148 -1.55 -8.40 2.70
CA ASN A 148 -2.66 -8.59 1.77
C ASN A 148 -3.73 -9.56 2.34
N THR A 149 -3.30 -10.69 2.88
CA THR A 149 -4.23 -11.68 3.45
C THR A 149 -4.86 -11.23 4.76
N ALA A 150 -4.25 -10.28 5.50
CA ALA A 150 -4.90 -9.62 6.62
C ALA A 150 -6.11 -8.79 6.18
N ALA A 151 -6.00 -8.04 5.06
CA ALA A 151 -7.16 -7.36 4.47
C ALA A 151 -8.26 -8.35 4.06
N ALA A 152 -7.88 -9.48 3.43
CA ALA A 152 -8.81 -10.55 3.10
C ALA A 152 -9.53 -11.09 4.35
N ALA A 153 -8.81 -11.34 5.44
CA ALA A 153 -9.39 -11.85 6.67
C ALA A 153 -10.47 -10.91 7.25
N ILE A 154 -10.20 -9.61 7.26
CA ILE A 154 -11.16 -8.59 7.70
C ILE A 154 -12.38 -8.53 6.77
N ALA A 155 -12.18 -8.52 5.46
CA ALA A 155 -13.26 -8.58 4.48
C ALA A 155 -14.13 -9.84 4.68
N GLY A 156 -13.51 -10.98 5.05
CA GLY A 156 -14.18 -12.24 5.37
C GLY A 156 -14.92 -12.28 6.71
N GLY A 157 -14.79 -11.25 7.55
CA GLY A 157 -15.49 -11.12 8.83
C GLY A 157 -14.65 -11.41 10.07
N ALA A 158 -13.32 -11.50 9.94
CA ALA A 158 -12.45 -11.51 11.11
C ALA A 158 -12.42 -10.15 11.80
N SER A 159 -12.29 -10.14 13.12
CA SER A 159 -12.08 -8.95 13.94
C SER A 159 -10.60 -8.58 14.03
N GLY A 160 -9.71 -9.51 13.72
CA GLY A 160 -8.27 -9.28 13.74
C GLY A 160 -7.46 -10.51 13.36
N VAL A 161 -6.14 -10.34 13.36
CA VAL A 161 -5.18 -11.39 12.95
C VAL A 161 -4.11 -11.62 14.01
N ILE A 162 -3.55 -12.81 14.05
CA ILE A 162 -2.45 -13.20 14.95
C ILE A 162 -1.21 -13.51 14.12
N LEU A 163 -0.14 -12.80 14.37
CA LEU A 163 1.18 -13.05 13.79
C LEU A 163 2.01 -13.95 14.71
N ASP A 164 2.69 -14.92 14.14
CA ASP A 164 3.60 -15.83 14.84
C ASP A 164 5.00 -15.84 14.18
N THR A 165 5.31 -16.79 13.32
CA THR A 165 6.63 -16.95 12.67
C THR A 165 6.99 -15.81 11.74
N GLN A 166 6.03 -15.03 11.28
CA GLN A 166 6.24 -13.82 10.47
C GLN A 166 7.04 -12.74 11.21
N THR A 167 7.10 -12.80 12.55
CA THR A 167 7.86 -11.87 13.39
C THR A 167 9.34 -12.24 13.56
N ALA A 168 9.77 -13.39 13.05
CA ALA A 168 11.08 -13.98 13.34
C ALA A 168 12.29 -13.12 12.87
N LEU A 169 12.12 -12.31 11.84
CA LEU A 169 13.19 -11.48 11.27
C LEU A 169 13.13 -10.01 11.71
N LEU A 170 12.16 -9.62 12.53
CA LEU A 170 12.07 -8.25 13.05
C LEU A 170 13.22 -7.91 14.01
N ARG A 171 13.48 -6.63 14.19
CA ARG A 171 14.61 -6.13 15.00
C ARG A 171 14.59 -6.64 16.45
N GLU A 172 13.41 -6.68 17.06
CA GLU A 172 13.22 -7.11 18.44
C GLU A 172 13.20 -8.64 18.62
N SER A 173 13.28 -9.40 17.52
CA SER A 173 13.37 -10.85 17.57
C SER A 173 14.76 -11.29 18.01
N THR A 174 14.81 -12.19 19.00
CA THR A 174 16.06 -12.76 19.55
C THR A 174 16.43 -14.11 18.93
N VAL A 175 15.89 -14.43 17.76
CA VAL A 175 16.24 -15.63 16.98
C VAL A 175 17.73 -15.59 16.60
N PRO A 176 18.50 -16.68 16.86
CA PRO A 176 19.91 -16.73 16.56
C PRO A 176 20.25 -16.52 15.08
N PRO A 177 21.43 -15.96 14.74
CA PRO A 177 21.82 -15.69 13.35
C PRO A 177 21.80 -16.91 12.43
N THR A 178 22.06 -18.13 12.95
CA THR A 178 21.99 -19.38 12.22
C THR A 178 20.57 -19.71 11.78
N VAL A 179 19.59 -19.55 12.65
CA VAL A 179 18.18 -19.78 12.37
C VAL A 179 17.61 -18.65 11.52
N ARG A 180 18.02 -17.38 11.74
CA ARG A 180 17.64 -16.25 10.89
C ARG A 180 17.97 -16.53 9.41
N ARG A 181 19.17 -17.00 9.11
CA ARG A 181 19.57 -17.34 7.73
C ARG A 181 18.72 -18.47 7.13
N ILE A 182 18.31 -19.44 7.92
CA ILE A 182 17.39 -20.50 7.48
C ILE A 182 16.02 -19.89 7.10
N ILE A 183 15.48 -19.03 7.95
CA ILE A 183 14.20 -18.37 7.69
C ILE A 183 14.27 -17.42 6.50
N GLU A 184 15.36 -16.67 6.35
CA GLU A 184 15.61 -15.77 5.22
C GLU A 184 15.65 -16.51 3.88
N ALA A 185 16.12 -17.75 3.87
CA ALA A 185 16.21 -18.58 2.67
C ALA A 185 14.91 -19.34 2.35
N ALA A 186 14.01 -19.49 3.32
CA ALA A 186 12.80 -20.30 3.19
C ALA A 186 11.78 -19.68 2.23
N ASP A 187 11.06 -20.53 1.49
CA ASP A 187 9.95 -20.13 0.61
C ASP A 187 8.59 -20.71 1.08
N GLY A 188 8.54 -21.38 2.24
CA GLY A 188 7.37 -21.98 2.85
C GLY A 188 7.08 -23.43 2.39
N SER A 189 7.75 -23.92 1.32
CA SER A 189 7.61 -25.31 0.86
C SER A 189 8.29 -26.31 1.80
N GLU A 190 9.19 -25.83 2.65
CA GLU A 190 9.94 -26.64 3.61
C GLU A 190 9.13 -27.00 4.86
N THR A 191 7.83 -26.64 4.91
CA THR A 191 7.00 -26.98 6.07
C THR A 191 6.13 -28.20 5.81
N ARG A 192 6.01 -29.09 6.81
CA ARG A 192 5.14 -30.26 6.78
C ARG A 192 4.31 -30.36 8.05
N VAL A 193 3.17 -31.04 7.95
CA VAL A 193 2.37 -31.41 9.12
C VAL A 193 2.80 -32.81 9.55
N LEU A 194 3.36 -32.90 10.75
CA LEU A 194 3.77 -34.14 11.39
C LEU A 194 3.04 -34.29 12.72
N SER A 195 2.33 -35.39 12.95
CA SER A 195 1.53 -35.62 14.17
C SER A 195 0.62 -34.43 14.55
N GLY A 196 -0.04 -33.82 13.55
CA GLY A 196 -0.92 -32.65 13.74
C GLY A 196 -0.22 -31.30 14.01
N HIS A 197 1.09 -31.23 13.86
CA HIS A 197 1.88 -30.02 14.02
C HIS A 197 2.59 -29.62 12.73
N ARG A 198 2.42 -28.38 12.28
CA ARG A 198 3.19 -27.85 11.15
C ARG A 198 4.55 -27.37 11.64
N VAL A 199 5.58 -27.97 11.05
CA VAL A 199 6.98 -27.75 11.44
C VAL A 199 7.86 -27.57 10.21
N PHE A 200 9.02 -26.95 10.41
CA PHE A 200 10.04 -26.78 9.38
C PHE A 200 10.82 -28.07 9.17
N VAL A 201 10.97 -28.49 7.90
CA VAL A 201 11.64 -29.72 7.51
C VAL A 201 12.63 -29.43 6.39
N ARG A 202 13.91 -29.76 6.61
CA ARG A 202 14.95 -29.65 5.59
C ARG A 202 15.86 -30.88 5.63
N PRO A 203 16.52 -31.23 4.51
CA PRO A 203 17.42 -32.41 4.43
C PRO A 203 18.59 -32.39 5.43
N ASP A 204 19.01 -31.21 5.86
CA ASP A 204 20.10 -30.99 6.82
C ASP A 204 19.61 -30.91 8.29
N LEU A 205 18.33 -31.10 8.55
CA LEU A 205 17.77 -31.06 9.90
C LEU A 205 17.27 -32.43 10.35
N PRO A 206 17.27 -32.71 11.69
CA PRO A 206 16.81 -33.98 12.26
C PRO A 206 15.36 -34.35 11.95
N THR A 207 14.56 -33.39 11.44
CA THR A 207 13.16 -33.59 11.04
C THR A 207 12.99 -34.07 9.60
N ALA A 208 14.06 -34.13 8.80
CA ALA A 208 14.01 -34.41 7.36
C ALA A 208 13.33 -35.73 7.01
N ASP A 209 13.69 -36.82 7.69
CA ASP A 209 13.25 -38.17 7.40
C ASP A 209 12.15 -38.66 8.36
N ARG A 210 11.55 -37.79 9.18
CA ARG A 210 10.52 -38.18 10.13
C ARG A 210 9.14 -38.20 9.50
N GLU A 211 8.42 -39.29 9.69
CA GLU A 211 7.00 -39.41 9.37
C GLU A 211 6.11 -38.98 10.56
N SER A 212 6.65 -38.98 11.79
CA SER A 212 5.98 -38.56 13.01
C SER A 212 6.92 -37.83 13.95
N LEU A 213 6.34 -37.03 14.87
CA LEU A 213 7.08 -36.37 15.94
C LEU A 213 7.12 -37.23 17.20
N PRO A 214 8.18 -37.17 18.02
CA PRO A 214 8.22 -37.88 19.30
C PRO A 214 7.19 -37.32 20.28
N ASP A 215 6.78 -38.13 21.27
CA ASP A 215 5.77 -37.78 22.28
C ASP A 215 6.18 -36.56 23.14
N ALA A 216 7.48 -36.38 23.36
CA ALA A 216 8.01 -35.19 24.05
C ALA A 216 8.61 -34.23 23.02
N LEU A 217 7.87 -33.18 22.69
CA LEU A 217 8.28 -32.15 21.73
C LEU A 217 9.12 -31.07 22.39
N ASN A 218 10.35 -30.88 21.89
CA ASN A 218 11.16 -29.72 22.22
C ASN A 218 11.04 -28.67 21.12
N PHE A 219 10.01 -27.84 21.18
CA PHE A 219 9.81 -26.75 20.23
C PHE A 219 10.71 -25.57 20.54
N GLY A 220 11.35 -25.01 19.52
CA GLY A 220 12.17 -23.81 19.71
C GLY A 220 12.85 -23.30 18.44
N PHE A 221 13.33 -22.05 18.54
CA PHE A 221 14.06 -21.34 17.49
C PHE A 221 15.55 -21.14 17.82
N ASN A 222 16.06 -21.69 18.94
CA ASN A 222 17.44 -21.47 19.36
C ASN A 222 18.43 -22.41 18.67
N ASP A 223 18.09 -23.68 18.56
CA ASP A 223 18.98 -24.70 18.02
C ASP A 223 18.21 -25.65 17.07
N PRO A 224 18.36 -25.50 15.77
CA PRO A 224 17.65 -26.31 14.80
C PRO A 224 18.11 -27.79 14.77
N GLN A 225 19.22 -28.15 15.45
CA GLN A 225 19.71 -29.51 15.52
C GLN A 225 19.07 -30.31 16.66
N THR A 226 18.63 -29.64 17.70
CA THR A 226 18.04 -30.28 18.90
C THR A 226 16.58 -29.92 19.12
N GLN A 227 16.09 -28.87 18.45
CA GLN A 227 14.70 -28.38 18.57
C GLN A 227 13.93 -28.55 17.28
N VAL A 228 12.62 -28.78 17.40
CA VAL A 228 11.69 -28.76 16.28
C VAL A 228 11.19 -27.32 16.11
N ILE A 229 11.47 -26.73 14.93
CA ILE A 229 11.04 -25.36 14.65
C ILE A 229 9.56 -25.40 14.18
N PRO A 230 8.60 -24.87 14.98
CA PRO A 230 7.24 -24.72 14.51
C PRO A 230 7.20 -23.58 13.50
N ALA A 231 6.82 -23.87 12.25
CA ALA A 231 6.84 -22.89 11.17
C ALA A 231 5.64 -23.06 10.24
N GLY A 232 4.96 -21.96 9.92
CA GLY A 232 3.85 -21.91 9.00
C GLY A 232 4.27 -21.84 7.53
N GLN A 233 3.34 -22.10 6.61
CA GLN A 233 3.56 -21.85 5.18
C GLN A 233 3.74 -20.36 4.85
N ASP A 234 3.36 -19.49 5.76
CA ASP A 234 3.52 -18.04 5.72
C ASP A 234 4.87 -17.53 6.24
N LEU A 235 5.81 -18.45 6.55
CA LEU A 235 7.17 -18.10 6.96
C LEU A 235 7.87 -17.09 6.03
N PRO A 236 7.72 -17.12 4.70
CA PRO A 236 8.31 -16.13 3.79
C PRO A 236 7.88 -14.69 4.05
N VAL A 237 6.71 -14.48 4.67
CA VAL A 237 6.20 -13.16 5.04
C VAL A 237 7.14 -12.46 6.03
N ALA A 238 7.93 -13.22 6.82
CA ALA A 238 8.93 -12.67 7.73
C ALA A 238 9.93 -11.73 7.00
N ARG A 239 10.39 -12.10 5.80
CA ARG A 239 11.25 -11.22 4.97
C ARG A 239 10.53 -9.95 4.55
N ARG A 240 9.26 -10.08 4.12
CA ARG A 240 8.46 -8.94 3.70
C ARG A 240 8.26 -7.96 4.85
N LEU A 241 7.85 -8.45 6.02
CA LEU A 241 7.67 -7.62 7.22
C LEU A 241 8.98 -7.00 7.70
N ALA A 242 10.10 -7.72 7.62
CA ALA A 242 11.42 -7.16 7.95
C ALA A 242 11.84 -6.03 7.00
N THR A 243 11.39 -6.06 5.75
CA THR A 243 11.68 -5.02 4.75
C THR A 243 10.79 -3.79 4.92
N ILE A 244 9.45 -3.99 5.05
CA ILE A 244 8.49 -2.87 5.09
C ILE A 244 8.26 -2.33 6.50
N GLY A 245 8.43 -3.15 7.54
CA GLY A 245 8.18 -2.80 8.94
C GLY A 245 9.45 -2.62 9.77
N VAL A 246 10.50 -3.40 9.51
CA VAL A 246 11.79 -3.45 10.21
C VAL A 246 11.67 -3.82 11.70
N THR A 247 10.71 -3.24 12.41
CA THR A 247 10.42 -3.43 13.85
C THR A 247 9.04 -4.06 14.03
N VAL A 248 8.77 -4.59 15.22
CA VAL A 248 7.43 -5.07 15.58
C VAL A 248 6.37 -3.97 15.41
N ALA A 249 6.68 -2.74 15.84
CA ALA A 249 5.76 -1.62 15.66
C ALA A 249 5.49 -1.33 14.17
N GLY A 250 6.53 -1.30 13.33
CA GLY A 250 6.38 -1.10 11.88
C GLY A 250 5.58 -2.23 11.20
N ALA A 251 5.84 -3.49 11.58
CA ALA A 251 5.07 -4.63 11.07
C ALA A 251 3.59 -4.57 11.46
N VAL A 252 3.28 -4.22 12.72
CA VAL A 252 1.90 -4.02 13.20
C VAL A 252 1.22 -2.89 12.44
N GLN A 253 1.90 -1.78 12.20
CA GLN A 253 1.37 -0.66 11.41
C GLN A 253 1.07 -1.07 9.96
N ALA A 254 1.99 -1.80 9.31
CA ALA A 254 1.79 -2.30 7.95
C ALA A 254 0.56 -3.23 7.84
N ILE A 255 0.41 -4.15 8.79
CA ILE A 255 -0.75 -5.05 8.85
C ILE A 255 -2.06 -4.27 9.10
N ARG A 256 -2.07 -3.34 10.09
CA ARG A 256 -3.26 -2.52 10.38
C ARG A 256 -3.68 -1.67 9.18
N ARG A 257 -2.72 -1.05 8.50
CA ARG A 257 -3.01 -0.28 7.30
C ARG A 257 -3.70 -1.15 6.25
N ALA A 258 -3.17 -2.34 5.97
CA ALA A 258 -3.78 -3.27 5.03
C ALA A 258 -5.18 -3.71 5.47
N MET A 259 -5.36 -4.07 6.76
CA MET A 259 -6.65 -4.51 7.32
C MET A 259 -7.78 -3.50 7.10
N TYR A 260 -7.50 -2.23 7.16
CA TYR A 260 -8.53 -1.19 7.16
C TYR A 260 -8.51 -0.37 5.85
N ALA A 261 -7.38 0.21 5.46
CA ALA A 261 -7.29 1.05 4.28
C ALA A 261 -7.53 0.28 2.98
N ASP A 262 -6.99 -0.95 2.85
CA ASP A 262 -7.17 -1.73 1.62
C ASP A 262 -8.60 -2.29 1.50
N VAL A 263 -9.29 -2.60 2.61
CA VAL A 263 -10.71 -3.00 2.60
C VAL A 263 -11.58 -1.83 2.16
N SER A 264 -11.38 -0.64 2.72
CA SER A 264 -12.11 0.57 2.34
C SER A 264 -11.85 0.95 0.89
N ALA A 265 -10.58 0.94 0.46
CA ALA A 265 -10.21 1.23 -0.93
C ALA A 265 -10.80 0.21 -1.92
N ALA A 266 -10.87 -1.08 -1.55
CA ALA A 266 -11.48 -2.11 -2.39
C ALA A 266 -13.00 -1.91 -2.57
N SER A 267 -13.68 -1.40 -1.54
CA SER A 267 -15.09 -1.00 -1.62
C SER A 267 -15.28 0.13 -2.64
N THR A 268 -14.46 1.18 -2.57
CA THR A 268 -14.52 2.34 -3.48
C THR A 268 -14.15 1.98 -4.92
N THR A 269 -13.07 1.20 -5.11
CA THR A 269 -12.60 0.77 -6.45
C THR A 269 -13.56 -0.22 -7.08
N ALA A 270 -14.32 -0.97 -6.27
CA ALA A 270 -15.21 -2.07 -6.71
C ALA A 270 -14.47 -3.04 -7.65
N THR A 271 -13.35 -3.57 -7.18
CA THR A 271 -12.31 -4.28 -7.97
C THR A 271 -12.88 -5.40 -8.85
N LEU A 272 -13.89 -6.14 -8.36
CA LEU A 272 -14.56 -7.22 -9.09
C LEU A 272 -15.92 -6.82 -9.69
N ARG A 273 -16.19 -5.52 -9.88
CA ARG A 273 -17.46 -5.07 -10.46
C ARG A 273 -17.68 -5.61 -11.87
N PRO A 274 -18.92 -5.82 -12.30
CA PRO A 274 -19.23 -6.03 -13.71
C PRO A 274 -18.70 -4.90 -14.59
N GLY A 275 -18.19 -5.22 -15.79
CA GLY A 275 -17.55 -4.24 -16.67
C GLY A 275 -16.22 -3.68 -16.16
N GLY A 276 -15.60 -4.29 -15.14
CA GLY A 276 -14.29 -3.86 -14.65
C GLY A 276 -13.12 -4.22 -15.60
N PRO A 277 -11.89 -3.84 -15.28
CA PRO A 277 -10.73 -3.92 -16.20
C PRO A 277 -10.50 -5.29 -16.83
N LEU A 278 -10.69 -6.41 -16.11
CA LEU A 278 -10.56 -7.74 -16.70
C LEU A 278 -11.72 -8.06 -17.67
N ALA A 279 -12.93 -7.70 -17.28
CA ALA A 279 -14.11 -7.89 -18.12
C ALA A 279 -13.97 -7.12 -19.46
N GLU A 280 -13.52 -5.87 -19.41
CA GLU A 280 -13.20 -5.07 -20.61
C GLU A 280 -12.12 -5.73 -21.48
N ARG A 281 -11.04 -6.23 -20.87
CA ARG A 281 -9.93 -6.87 -21.60
C ARG A 281 -10.33 -8.19 -22.26
N THR A 282 -11.35 -8.87 -21.74
CA THR A 282 -11.77 -10.21 -22.20
C THR A 282 -13.08 -10.21 -22.98
N GLY A 283 -13.83 -9.10 -22.97
CA GLY A 283 -15.16 -9.01 -23.59
C GLY A 283 -16.27 -9.70 -22.76
N ALA A 284 -15.98 -10.17 -21.55
CA ALA A 284 -16.98 -10.72 -20.63
C ALA A 284 -17.72 -9.60 -19.87
N THR A 285 -18.88 -9.89 -19.30
CA THR A 285 -19.58 -8.94 -18.42
C THR A 285 -19.00 -8.95 -17.01
N HIS A 286 -18.63 -10.13 -16.52
CA HIS A 286 -18.11 -10.35 -15.18
C HIS A 286 -16.63 -10.76 -15.23
N PRO A 287 -15.77 -10.28 -14.33
CA PRO A 287 -14.38 -10.74 -14.23
C PRO A 287 -14.28 -12.12 -13.56
N VAL A 288 -15.12 -13.05 -14.01
CA VAL A 288 -15.27 -14.40 -13.47
C VAL A 288 -14.99 -15.44 -14.57
N LEU A 289 -13.98 -16.29 -14.33
CA LEU A 289 -13.60 -17.37 -15.20
C LEU A 289 -14.19 -18.69 -14.67
N GLN A 290 -14.77 -19.48 -15.57
CA GLN A 290 -15.05 -20.89 -15.28
C GLN A 290 -13.82 -21.70 -15.68
N GLY A 291 -13.18 -22.34 -14.69
CA GLY A 291 -11.96 -23.11 -14.91
C GLY A 291 -12.16 -24.35 -15.77
N PRO A 292 -11.18 -24.74 -16.61
CA PRO A 292 -11.28 -25.94 -17.45
C PRO A 292 -11.23 -27.20 -16.56
N MET A 293 -12.39 -27.84 -16.38
CA MET A 293 -12.56 -29.03 -15.53
C MET A 293 -12.68 -30.28 -16.41
N THR A 294 -11.66 -31.15 -16.34
CA THR A 294 -11.62 -32.42 -17.12
C THR A 294 -12.89 -33.23 -16.91
N ARG A 295 -13.53 -33.65 -18.00
CA ARG A 295 -14.80 -34.44 -17.98
C ARG A 295 -15.98 -33.74 -17.30
N VAL A 296 -15.90 -32.44 -17.08
CA VAL A 296 -16.98 -31.63 -16.51
C VAL A 296 -17.29 -30.48 -17.47
N SER A 297 -16.35 -29.60 -17.76
CA SER A 297 -16.53 -28.49 -18.70
C SER A 297 -16.06 -28.84 -20.12
N ASP A 298 -16.51 -29.97 -20.63
CA ASP A 298 -16.18 -30.53 -21.94
C ASP A 298 -17.41 -30.57 -22.89
N THR A 299 -18.43 -29.74 -22.64
CA THR A 299 -19.63 -29.64 -23.48
C THR A 299 -19.88 -28.21 -23.96
N PRO A 300 -20.12 -27.99 -25.28
CA PRO A 300 -20.40 -26.64 -25.82
C PRO A 300 -21.62 -25.99 -25.23
N ALA A 301 -22.64 -26.78 -24.84
CA ALA A 301 -23.89 -26.29 -24.22
C ALA A 301 -23.64 -25.66 -22.84
N PHE A 302 -22.73 -26.22 -22.03
CA PHE A 302 -22.36 -25.62 -20.75
C PHE A 302 -21.52 -24.37 -20.96
N THR A 303 -20.59 -24.40 -21.90
CA THR A 303 -19.80 -23.22 -22.29
C THR A 303 -20.71 -22.06 -22.72
N GLU A 304 -21.74 -22.33 -23.50
CA GLU A 304 -22.75 -21.34 -23.90
C GLU A 304 -23.51 -20.78 -22.68
N ALA A 305 -23.92 -21.63 -21.75
CA ALA A 305 -24.64 -21.22 -20.54
C ALA A 305 -23.77 -20.26 -19.67
N VAL A 306 -22.48 -20.55 -19.49
CA VAL A 306 -21.57 -19.69 -18.75
C VAL A 306 -21.34 -18.35 -19.47
N ALA A 307 -21.12 -18.36 -20.79
CA ALA A 307 -20.92 -17.15 -21.57
C ALA A 307 -22.18 -16.25 -21.56
N ARG A 308 -23.39 -16.85 -21.73
CA ARG A 308 -24.66 -16.10 -21.66
C ARG A 308 -24.95 -15.57 -20.25
N GLY A 309 -24.44 -16.23 -19.19
CA GLY A 309 -24.45 -15.72 -17.84
C GLY A 309 -23.44 -14.61 -17.58
N GLY A 310 -22.71 -14.16 -18.62
CA GLY A 310 -21.77 -13.04 -18.58
C GLY A 310 -20.37 -13.36 -18.08
N GLY A 311 -20.07 -14.63 -17.76
CA GLY A 311 -18.72 -15.09 -17.35
C GLY A 311 -17.89 -15.54 -18.54
N LEU A 312 -16.65 -15.95 -18.25
CA LEU A 312 -15.67 -16.40 -19.23
C LEU A 312 -15.46 -17.91 -19.12
N PRO A 313 -16.09 -18.74 -19.99
CA PRO A 313 -15.96 -20.19 -19.93
C PRO A 313 -14.68 -20.70 -20.60
N PHE A 314 -14.15 -21.83 -20.07
CA PHE A 314 -13.04 -22.56 -20.68
C PHE A 314 -13.40 -24.02 -20.88
N LEU A 315 -13.36 -24.48 -22.15
CA LEU A 315 -13.51 -25.89 -22.51
C LEU A 315 -12.28 -26.69 -22.10
N ALA A 316 -12.47 -27.80 -21.40
CA ALA A 316 -11.39 -28.70 -21.03
C ALA A 316 -11.06 -29.64 -22.21
N LEU A 317 -9.91 -29.47 -22.83
CA LEU A 317 -9.46 -30.38 -23.90
C LEU A 317 -8.86 -31.67 -23.33
N ALA A 318 -8.23 -31.58 -22.18
CA ALA A 318 -7.70 -32.71 -21.39
C ALA A 318 -7.07 -33.84 -22.26
N LEU A 319 -7.70 -35.02 -22.27
CA LEU A 319 -7.23 -36.20 -22.96
C LEU A 319 -7.89 -36.43 -24.35
N LEU A 320 -8.54 -35.41 -24.92
CA LEU A 320 -9.18 -35.48 -26.22
C LEU A 320 -8.16 -35.54 -27.37
N ARG A 321 -8.41 -36.37 -28.39
CA ARG A 321 -7.59 -36.47 -29.59
C ARG A 321 -7.97 -35.37 -30.58
N GLY A 322 -7.09 -35.05 -31.54
CA GLY A 322 -7.30 -34.01 -32.54
C GLY A 322 -8.71 -33.94 -33.16
N PRO A 323 -9.26 -35.05 -33.73
CA PRO A 323 -10.61 -35.05 -34.31
C PRO A 323 -11.75 -34.76 -33.32
N GLU A 324 -11.56 -35.16 -32.05
CA GLU A 324 -12.53 -34.86 -30.99
C GLU A 324 -12.50 -33.37 -30.61
N VAL A 325 -11.28 -32.80 -30.54
CA VAL A 325 -11.06 -31.35 -30.28
C VAL A 325 -11.65 -30.53 -31.43
N GLU A 326 -11.42 -30.92 -32.68
CA GLU A 326 -11.94 -30.23 -33.87
C GLU A 326 -13.46 -30.16 -33.84
N ARG A 327 -14.14 -31.28 -33.59
CA ARG A 327 -15.60 -31.32 -33.47
C ARG A 327 -16.10 -30.43 -32.33
N LEU A 328 -15.42 -30.48 -31.19
CA LEU A 328 -15.78 -29.69 -29.99
C LEU A 328 -15.66 -28.20 -30.25
N LEU A 329 -14.57 -27.76 -30.89
CA LEU A 329 -14.35 -26.34 -31.21
C LEU A 329 -15.31 -25.85 -32.31
N THR A 330 -15.59 -26.67 -33.31
CA THR A 330 -16.59 -26.34 -34.34
C THR A 330 -17.97 -26.05 -33.74
N GLU A 331 -18.50 -27.01 -32.94
CA GLU A 331 -19.79 -26.83 -32.28
C GLU A 331 -19.80 -25.63 -31.32
N THR A 332 -18.69 -25.38 -30.60
CA THR A 332 -18.58 -24.26 -29.69
C THR A 332 -18.60 -22.91 -30.42
N THR A 333 -17.86 -22.80 -31.51
CA THR A 333 -17.81 -21.58 -32.34
C THR A 333 -19.19 -21.28 -32.95
N ASP A 334 -19.89 -22.29 -33.43
CA ASP A 334 -21.23 -22.15 -34.00
C ASP A 334 -22.26 -21.68 -32.95
N ARG A 335 -22.17 -22.18 -31.71
CA ARG A 335 -23.10 -21.82 -30.63
C ARG A 335 -22.85 -20.44 -30.02
N LEU A 336 -21.59 -20.08 -29.82
CA LEU A 336 -21.23 -18.88 -29.09
C LEU A 336 -21.15 -17.63 -29.98
N GLY A 337 -20.85 -17.78 -31.28
CA GLY A 337 -20.67 -16.65 -32.17
C GLY A 337 -19.59 -15.69 -31.67
N GLU A 338 -19.98 -14.47 -31.29
CA GLU A 338 -19.08 -13.43 -30.79
C GLU A 338 -18.91 -13.43 -29.26
N LEU A 339 -19.58 -14.31 -28.52
CA LEU A 339 -19.43 -14.39 -27.06
C LEU A 339 -18.02 -14.85 -26.69
N PRO A 340 -17.44 -14.33 -25.57
CA PRO A 340 -16.09 -14.69 -25.17
C PRO A 340 -16.03 -16.12 -24.63
N TRP A 341 -14.99 -16.86 -25.01
CA TRP A 341 -14.72 -18.21 -24.51
C TRP A 341 -13.25 -18.58 -24.70
N GLY A 342 -12.83 -19.69 -24.09
CA GLY A 342 -11.47 -20.19 -24.21
C GLY A 342 -11.34 -21.69 -24.09
N VAL A 343 -10.11 -22.18 -24.21
CA VAL A 343 -9.76 -23.59 -24.07
C VAL A 343 -8.76 -23.81 -22.95
N GLY A 344 -8.87 -24.95 -22.26
CA GLY A 344 -7.93 -25.44 -21.25
C GLY A 344 -7.02 -26.52 -21.81
N ILE A 345 -5.71 -26.28 -21.79
CA ILE A 345 -4.66 -27.16 -22.30
C ILE A 345 -3.83 -27.66 -21.12
N LEU A 346 -3.57 -28.96 -21.06
CA LEU A 346 -2.64 -29.53 -20.07
C LEU A 346 -1.21 -29.54 -20.64
N GLY A 347 -0.28 -28.87 -19.97
CA GLY A 347 1.12 -28.78 -20.39
C GLY A 347 1.93 -30.06 -20.15
N PHE A 348 1.40 -31.02 -19.39
CA PHE A 348 2.10 -32.24 -18.98
C PHE A 348 1.54 -33.54 -19.62
N VAL A 349 0.62 -33.43 -20.60
CA VAL A 349 0.19 -34.60 -21.40
C VAL A 349 1.31 -35.07 -22.35
N PRO A 350 1.21 -36.33 -22.90
CA PRO A 350 2.19 -36.83 -23.87
C PRO A 350 2.40 -35.83 -25.03
N PRO A 351 3.65 -35.62 -25.47
CA PRO A 351 3.98 -34.62 -26.48
C PRO A 351 3.18 -34.74 -27.78
N GLU A 352 2.90 -35.96 -28.22
CA GLU A 352 2.14 -36.25 -29.45
C GLU A 352 0.69 -35.79 -29.29
N LEU A 353 0.04 -36.11 -28.16
CA LEU A 353 -1.32 -35.69 -27.89
C LEU A 353 -1.44 -34.16 -27.82
N ARG A 354 -0.48 -33.51 -27.16
CA ARG A 354 -0.43 -32.06 -27.08
C ARG A 354 -0.22 -31.43 -28.47
N ALA A 355 0.64 -32.02 -29.32
CA ALA A 355 0.86 -31.51 -30.67
C ALA A 355 -0.43 -31.58 -31.51
N GLU A 356 -1.18 -32.72 -31.48
CA GLU A 356 -2.49 -32.83 -32.13
C GLU A 356 -3.48 -31.76 -31.65
N GLN A 357 -3.59 -31.55 -30.34
CA GLN A 357 -4.48 -30.54 -29.77
C GLN A 357 -4.11 -29.12 -30.20
N LEU A 358 -2.80 -28.79 -30.14
CA LEU A 358 -2.31 -27.46 -30.51
C LEU A 358 -2.47 -27.16 -32.00
N GLU A 359 -2.35 -28.13 -32.88
CA GLU A 359 -2.64 -27.94 -34.32
C GLU A 359 -4.08 -27.48 -34.55
N VAL A 360 -5.04 -28.12 -33.87
CA VAL A 360 -6.43 -27.76 -33.97
C VAL A 360 -6.68 -26.39 -33.35
N VAL A 361 -6.16 -26.14 -32.15
CA VAL A 361 -6.31 -24.84 -31.46
C VAL A 361 -5.75 -23.69 -32.28
N LYS A 362 -4.59 -23.86 -32.94
CA LYS A 362 -3.99 -22.85 -33.82
C LYS A 362 -4.82 -22.62 -35.09
N ALA A 363 -5.47 -23.64 -35.61
CA ALA A 363 -6.33 -23.53 -36.76
C ALA A 363 -7.63 -22.78 -36.46
N TYR A 364 -8.30 -23.09 -35.36
CA TYR A 364 -9.57 -22.50 -34.92
C TYR A 364 -9.43 -21.14 -34.23
N ARG A 365 -8.30 -20.87 -33.61
CA ARG A 365 -7.96 -19.62 -32.90
C ARG A 365 -9.06 -19.20 -31.92
N PRO A 366 -9.36 -20.02 -30.88
CA PRO A 366 -10.27 -19.58 -29.84
C PRO A 366 -9.78 -18.25 -29.25
N PRO A 367 -10.65 -17.34 -28.80
CA PRO A 367 -10.24 -16.04 -28.26
C PRO A 367 -9.22 -16.14 -27.13
N MET A 368 -9.30 -17.19 -26.31
CA MET A 368 -8.45 -17.34 -25.13
C MET A 368 -8.01 -18.78 -24.89
N ALA A 369 -6.92 -18.92 -24.10
CA ALA A 369 -6.42 -20.21 -23.64
C ALA A 369 -5.90 -20.16 -22.20
N ILE A 370 -6.03 -21.26 -21.48
CA ILE A 370 -5.36 -21.51 -20.19
C ILE A 370 -4.42 -22.68 -20.40
N ILE A 371 -3.15 -22.56 -20.00
CA ILE A 371 -2.20 -23.66 -20.01
C ILE A 371 -1.83 -24.05 -18.58
N ALA A 372 -2.35 -25.17 -18.10
CA ALA A 372 -1.97 -25.74 -16.82
C ALA A 372 -0.63 -26.46 -16.92
N GLY A 373 0.39 -26.05 -16.13
CA GLY A 373 1.74 -26.58 -16.22
C GLY A 373 2.51 -26.11 -17.48
N GLY A 374 2.08 -24.99 -18.09
CA GLY A 374 2.69 -24.39 -19.27
C GLY A 374 3.94 -23.56 -18.98
N ARG A 375 4.57 -23.10 -20.08
CA ARG A 375 5.75 -22.21 -20.05
C ARG A 375 5.46 -20.91 -20.81
N PRO A 376 6.14 -19.79 -20.49
CA PRO A 376 5.98 -18.51 -21.19
C PRO A 376 6.15 -18.60 -22.70
N SER A 377 7.07 -19.43 -23.21
CA SER A 377 7.27 -19.65 -24.64
C SER A 377 6.04 -20.25 -25.34
N GLN A 378 5.34 -21.15 -24.66
CA GLN A 378 4.11 -21.76 -25.18
C GLN A 378 2.95 -20.75 -25.20
N ALA A 379 2.83 -19.94 -24.13
CA ALA A 379 1.85 -18.86 -24.10
C ALA A 379 2.11 -17.84 -25.20
N LYS A 380 3.37 -17.44 -25.37
CA LYS A 380 3.78 -16.51 -26.43
C LYS A 380 3.42 -17.01 -27.82
N GLU A 381 3.60 -18.30 -28.11
CA GLU A 381 3.25 -18.91 -29.40
C GLU A 381 1.76 -18.76 -29.71
N LEU A 382 0.90 -18.89 -28.72
CA LEU A 382 -0.54 -18.69 -28.88
C LEU A 382 -0.92 -17.21 -28.93
N ASP A 383 -0.28 -16.37 -28.11
CA ASP A 383 -0.48 -14.92 -28.11
C ASP A 383 -0.11 -14.28 -29.47
N ASP A 384 0.97 -14.75 -30.10
CA ASP A 384 1.40 -14.31 -31.45
C ASP A 384 0.35 -14.64 -32.54
N LEU A 385 -0.57 -15.58 -32.28
CA LEU A 385 -1.72 -15.91 -33.10
C LEU A 385 -3.01 -15.17 -32.73
N GLY A 386 -2.95 -14.30 -31.71
CA GLY A 386 -4.10 -13.55 -31.19
C GLY A 386 -4.92 -14.30 -30.13
N ILE A 387 -4.44 -15.44 -29.64
CA ILE A 387 -5.10 -16.22 -28.58
C ILE A 387 -4.58 -15.75 -27.22
N ARG A 388 -5.39 -15.01 -26.47
CA ARG A 388 -5.01 -14.48 -25.15
C ARG A 388 -4.77 -15.62 -24.15
N THR A 389 -3.51 -15.81 -23.72
CA THR A 389 -3.13 -17.02 -22.99
C THR A 389 -2.77 -16.73 -21.54
N TYR A 390 -3.35 -17.50 -20.62
CA TYR A 390 -3.12 -17.48 -19.18
C TYR A 390 -2.29 -18.68 -18.73
N LEU A 391 -1.38 -18.48 -17.77
CA LEU A 391 -0.52 -19.51 -17.20
C LEU A 391 -0.84 -19.75 -15.72
N HIS A 392 -1.02 -21.01 -15.33
CA HIS A 392 -1.05 -21.39 -13.90
C HIS A 392 0.34 -21.26 -13.30
N VAL A 393 0.43 -20.62 -12.13
CA VAL A 393 1.70 -20.38 -11.44
C VAL A 393 1.60 -20.84 -9.98
N PRO A 394 2.11 -22.02 -9.64
CA PRO A 394 1.97 -22.63 -8.31
C PRO A 394 3.00 -22.16 -7.29
N SER A 395 3.93 -21.26 -7.65
CA SER A 395 4.96 -20.81 -6.70
C SER A 395 5.51 -19.42 -7.04
N PRO A 396 5.97 -18.65 -6.03
CA PRO A 396 6.53 -17.30 -6.23
C PRO A 396 7.82 -17.31 -7.07
N GLY A 397 8.69 -18.34 -6.92
CA GLY A 397 9.91 -18.46 -7.73
C GLY A 397 9.62 -18.71 -9.22
N LEU A 398 8.55 -19.45 -9.53
CA LEU A 398 8.10 -19.64 -10.90
C LEU A 398 7.50 -18.34 -11.48
N LEU A 399 6.74 -17.58 -10.67
CA LEU A 399 6.22 -16.28 -11.06
C LEU A 399 7.33 -15.31 -11.45
N GLN A 400 8.38 -15.20 -10.64
CA GLN A 400 9.53 -14.34 -10.94
C GLN A 400 10.17 -14.69 -12.30
N ARG A 401 10.36 -15.99 -12.56
CA ARG A 401 10.90 -16.46 -13.83
C ARG A 401 9.96 -16.14 -15.00
N PHE A 402 8.67 -16.39 -14.86
CA PHE A 402 7.66 -16.11 -15.90
C PHE A 402 7.54 -14.63 -16.23
N LEU A 403 7.63 -13.75 -15.22
CA LEU A 403 7.69 -12.31 -15.42
C LEU A 403 8.94 -11.88 -16.19
N ALA A 404 10.10 -12.45 -15.85
CA ALA A 404 11.37 -12.20 -16.55
C ALA A 404 11.34 -12.69 -18.01
N ASP A 405 10.65 -13.81 -18.27
CA ASP A 405 10.43 -14.35 -19.62
C ASP A 405 9.32 -13.62 -20.40
N GLY A 406 8.75 -12.56 -19.84
CA GLY A 406 7.80 -11.68 -20.52
C GLY A 406 6.31 -12.07 -20.41
N ALA A 407 5.94 -13.10 -19.63
CA ALA A 407 4.53 -13.41 -19.39
C ALA A 407 3.83 -12.30 -18.58
N ARG A 408 2.53 -12.10 -18.84
CA ARG A 408 1.74 -11.02 -18.23
C ARG A 408 0.38 -11.48 -17.68
N ARG A 409 -0.02 -12.73 -17.88
CA ARG A 409 -1.34 -13.25 -17.51
C ARG A 409 -1.19 -14.51 -16.69
N PHE A 410 -1.67 -14.45 -15.44
CA PHE A 410 -1.40 -15.47 -14.43
C PHE A 410 -2.65 -15.94 -13.72
N ILE A 411 -2.70 -17.22 -13.38
CA ILE A 411 -3.69 -17.84 -12.50
C ILE A 411 -2.96 -18.38 -11.28
N PHE A 412 -3.40 -17.95 -10.10
CA PHE A 412 -2.89 -18.37 -8.80
C PHE A 412 -3.87 -19.31 -8.12
N GLU A 413 -3.64 -20.62 -8.23
CA GLU A 413 -4.55 -21.64 -7.76
C GLU A 413 -4.05 -22.29 -6.46
N GLY A 414 -4.80 -22.10 -5.38
CA GLY A 414 -4.49 -22.67 -4.07
C GLY A 414 -4.99 -24.12 -3.89
N ARG A 415 -4.51 -24.76 -2.83
CA ARG A 415 -4.75 -26.17 -2.50
C ARG A 415 -6.22 -26.53 -2.26
N GLU A 416 -7.11 -25.56 -2.05
CA GLU A 416 -8.54 -25.72 -1.78
C GLU A 416 -9.36 -26.08 -3.01
N CYS A 417 -8.77 -26.02 -4.21
CA CYS A 417 -9.44 -26.41 -5.46
C CYS A 417 -9.77 -27.91 -5.51
N GLY A 418 -10.66 -28.29 -6.41
CA GLY A 418 -10.93 -29.68 -6.76
C GLY A 418 -10.01 -30.18 -7.87
N GLY A 419 -9.70 -31.47 -7.88
CA GLY A 419 -8.76 -32.06 -8.83
C GLY A 419 -7.31 -31.91 -8.37
N HIS A 420 -6.38 -31.75 -9.31
CA HIS A 420 -4.96 -31.64 -8.98
C HIS A 420 -4.66 -30.37 -8.19
N VAL A 421 -3.97 -30.53 -7.07
CA VAL A 421 -3.66 -29.44 -6.14
C VAL A 421 -2.17 -29.26 -5.94
N GLY A 422 -1.78 -27.97 -5.75
CA GLY A 422 -0.43 -27.62 -5.32
C GLY A 422 -0.24 -27.82 -3.80
N PRO A 423 0.95 -27.65 -3.28
CA PRO A 423 1.26 -27.87 -1.87
C PRO A 423 0.82 -26.72 -0.96
N ARG A 424 0.60 -25.53 -1.50
CA ARG A 424 0.30 -24.31 -0.71
C ARG A 424 -1.18 -24.01 -0.67
N SER A 425 -1.69 -23.62 0.52
CA SER A 425 -3.01 -23.05 0.67
C SER A 425 -3.15 -21.72 -0.07
N SER A 426 -4.39 -21.33 -0.37
CA SER A 426 -4.68 -20.09 -1.09
C SER A 426 -4.03 -18.87 -0.43
N PHE A 427 -4.20 -18.66 0.87
CA PHE A 427 -3.62 -17.52 1.56
C PHE A 427 -2.10 -17.48 1.49
N ALA A 428 -1.44 -18.62 1.76
CA ALA A 428 0.03 -18.68 1.72
C ALA A 428 0.58 -18.46 0.29
N LEU A 429 -0.07 -19.04 -0.73
CA LEU A 429 0.31 -18.87 -2.12
C LEU A 429 0.09 -17.44 -2.60
N TRP A 430 -1.12 -16.91 -2.39
CA TRP A 430 -1.51 -15.60 -2.89
C TRP A 430 -0.68 -14.49 -2.26
N GLN A 431 -0.45 -14.54 -0.93
CA GLN A 431 0.41 -13.57 -0.25
C GLN A 431 1.81 -13.57 -0.84
N ALA A 432 2.42 -14.75 -1.00
CA ALA A 432 3.78 -14.87 -1.52
C ALA A 432 3.90 -14.38 -2.97
N GLN A 433 2.87 -14.57 -3.79
CA GLN A 433 2.83 -14.08 -5.18
C GLN A 433 2.55 -12.58 -5.25
N LEU A 434 1.68 -12.05 -4.39
CA LEU A 434 1.45 -10.61 -4.27
C LEU A 434 2.71 -9.87 -3.81
N ASP A 435 3.50 -10.47 -2.92
CA ASP A 435 4.79 -9.91 -2.51
C ASP A 435 5.78 -9.79 -3.69
N VAL A 436 5.79 -10.76 -4.62
CA VAL A 436 6.57 -10.67 -5.86
C VAL A 436 6.06 -9.55 -6.76
N LEU A 437 4.75 -9.41 -6.91
CA LEU A 437 4.14 -8.40 -7.78
C LEU A 437 4.21 -6.98 -7.18
N ALA A 438 4.31 -6.86 -5.86
CA ALA A 438 4.41 -5.55 -5.19
C ALA A 438 5.60 -4.73 -5.70
N ASP A 439 6.71 -5.38 -6.02
CA ASP A 439 7.94 -4.73 -6.48
C ASP A 439 8.06 -4.70 -8.02
N HIS A 440 7.08 -5.24 -8.75
CA HIS A 440 7.09 -5.24 -10.22
C HIS A 440 6.73 -3.85 -10.79
N ALA A 441 7.50 -3.36 -11.77
CA ALA A 441 7.31 -2.00 -12.31
C ALA A 441 6.03 -1.85 -13.14
N ASN A 442 5.72 -2.84 -14.01
CA ASN A 442 4.66 -2.75 -15.01
C ASN A 442 3.39 -3.50 -14.60
N VAL A 443 2.88 -3.22 -13.40
CA VAL A 443 1.69 -3.91 -12.85
C VAL A 443 0.43 -3.69 -13.70
N ALA A 444 0.29 -2.52 -14.30
CA ALA A 444 -0.87 -2.18 -15.14
C ALA A 444 -1.05 -3.08 -16.38
N GLU A 445 0.02 -3.76 -16.84
CA GLU A 445 -0.04 -4.70 -17.96
C GLU A 445 -0.50 -6.10 -17.56
N LEU A 446 -0.65 -6.37 -16.25
CA LEU A 446 -0.91 -7.70 -15.75
C LEU A 446 -2.41 -8.02 -15.69
N ASP A 447 -2.74 -9.28 -16.00
CA ASP A 447 -3.99 -9.92 -15.60
C ASP A 447 -3.66 -10.92 -14.50
N VAL A 448 -4.30 -10.78 -13.35
CA VAL A 448 -4.09 -11.64 -12.18
C VAL A 448 -5.42 -12.27 -11.75
N ILE A 449 -5.48 -13.58 -11.86
CA ILE A 449 -6.67 -14.37 -11.58
C ILE A 449 -6.41 -15.23 -10.35
N PHE A 450 -7.28 -15.13 -9.36
CA PHE A 450 -7.22 -15.94 -8.13
C PHE A 450 -8.16 -17.14 -8.23
N ALA A 451 -7.69 -18.31 -7.81
CA ALA A 451 -8.41 -19.58 -7.90
C ALA A 451 -8.16 -20.46 -6.66
N GLY A 452 -9.16 -21.26 -6.27
CA GLY A 452 -9.12 -22.15 -5.11
C GLY A 452 -9.94 -21.61 -3.92
N GLY A 453 -11.06 -22.23 -3.62
CA GLY A 453 -11.90 -21.87 -2.47
C GLY A 453 -12.85 -20.68 -2.68
N ILE A 454 -13.05 -20.21 -3.91
CA ILE A 454 -13.89 -19.06 -4.26
C ILE A 454 -15.25 -19.54 -4.77
N HIS A 455 -16.36 -19.06 -4.15
CA HIS A 455 -17.68 -19.56 -4.48
C HIS A 455 -18.86 -18.63 -4.15
N ASP A 456 -18.63 -17.55 -3.41
CA ASP A 456 -19.65 -16.61 -2.95
C ASP A 456 -19.14 -15.18 -2.80
N ASP A 457 -20.02 -14.28 -2.35
CA ASP A 457 -19.74 -12.88 -2.07
C ASP A 457 -18.59 -12.69 -1.06
N THR A 458 -18.55 -13.50 -0.03
CA THR A 458 -17.54 -13.42 1.04
C THR A 458 -16.16 -13.77 0.50
N SER A 459 -16.02 -14.91 -0.17
CA SER A 459 -14.74 -15.33 -0.76
C SER A 459 -14.23 -14.38 -1.85
N ALA A 460 -15.15 -13.84 -2.67
CA ALA A 460 -14.80 -12.84 -3.69
C ALA A 460 -14.40 -11.49 -3.07
N ALA A 461 -15.09 -11.03 -2.01
CA ALA A 461 -14.73 -9.83 -1.27
C ALA A 461 -13.34 -9.94 -0.62
N MET A 462 -13.00 -11.11 -0.07
CA MET A 462 -11.68 -11.41 0.46
C MET A 462 -10.60 -11.25 -0.62
N VAL A 463 -10.84 -11.77 -1.83
CA VAL A 463 -9.93 -11.61 -2.98
C VAL A 463 -9.83 -10.14 -3.40
N ALA A 464 -10.94 -9.42 -3.48
CA ALA A 464 -10.94 -8.02 -3.88
C ALA A 464 -10.14 -7.13 -2.91
N ALA A 465 -10.32 -7.32 -1.60
CA ALA A 465 -9.57 -6.60 -0.56
C ALA A 465 -8.06 -6.92 -0.62
N MET A 466 -7.71 -8.19 -0.78
CA MET A 466 -6.32 -8.65 -0.87
C MET A 466 -5.60 -8.12 -2.11
N ALA A 467 -6.29 -8.07 -3.25
CA ALA A 467 -5.73 -7.65 -4.53
C ALA A 467 -5.74 -6.12 -4.75
N GLN A 468 -6.35 -5.36 -3.83
CA GLN A 468 -6.52 -3.91 -3.94
C GLN A 468 -5.22 -3.15 -4.25
N PRO A 469 -4.06 -3.43 -3.61
CA PRO A 469 -2.82 -2.73 -3.94
C PRO A 469 -2.36 -2.90 -5.39
N LEU A 470 -2.66 -4.04 -6.03
CA LEU A 470 -2.40 -4.25 -7.46
C LEU A 470 -3.45 -3.57 -8.35
N ALA A 471 -4.73 -3.67 -7.98
CA ALA A 471 -5.82 -3.03 -8.69
C ALA A 471 -5.63 -1.50 -8.74
N ALA A 472 -5.23 -0.88 -7.64
CA ALA A 472 -4.89 0.55 -7.56
C ALA A 472 -3.74 0.96 -8.49
N ARG A 473 -2.87 0.01 -8.88
CA ARG A 473 -1.77 0.21 -9.84
C ARG A 473 -2.14 -0.20 -11.27
N GLY A 474 -3.43 -0.46 -11.54
CA GLY A 474 -3.97 -0.74 -12.87
C GLY A 474 -3.95 -2.20 -13.31
N ALA A 475 -3.61 -3.17 -12.46
CA ALA A 475 -3.74 -4.59 -12.78
C ALA A 475 -5.20 -4.97 -13.01
N ALA A 476 -5.46 -5.84 -13.97
CA ALA A 476 -6.77 -6.43 -14.16
C ALA A 476 -6.92 -7.65 -13.24
N ILE A 477 -7.85 -7.58 -12.32
CA ILE A 477 -8.09 -8.61 -11.30
C ILE A 477 -9.35 -9.41 -11.65
N GLY A 478 -9.27 -10.74 -11.48
CA GLY A 478 -10.42 -11.63 -11.64
C GLY A 478 -10.37 -12.84 -10.74
N VAL A 479 -11.44 -13.61 -10.75
CA VAL A 479 -11.57 -14.86 -10.03
C VAL A 479 -11.85 -16.02 -10.97
N LEU A 480 -11.28 -17.19 -10.67
CA LEU A 480 -11.59 -18.42 -11.36
C LEU A 480 -12.30 -19.38 -10.39
N ALA A 481 -13.50 -19.81 -10.75
CA ALA A 481 -14.28 -20.78 -10.02
C ALA A 481 -14.34 -22.11 -10.78
N GLY A 482 -14.25 -23.21 -10.04
CA GLY A 482 -14.46 -24.57 -10.55
C GLY A 482 -15.65 -25.21 -9.85
N THR A 483 -15.44 -25.64 -8.60
CA THR A 483 -16.46 -26.35 -7.79
C THR A 483 -17.76 -25.58 -7.62
N ALA A 484 -17.71 -24.22 -7.58
CA ALA A 484 -18.92 -23.40 -7.47
C ALA A 484 -19.92 -23.63 -8.62
N TYR A 485 -19.44 -23.94 -9.81
CA TYR A 485 -20.29 -24.25 -10.95
C TYR A 485 -21.01 -25.60 -10.81
N LEU A 486 -20.52 -26.54 -9.99
CA LEU A 486 -21.21 -27.80 -9.72
C LEU A 486 -22.56 -27.60 -9.02
N PHE A 487 -22.76 -26.45 -8.39
CA PHE A 487 -24.02 -26.07 -7.73
C PHE A 487 -24.98 -25.34 -8.68
N THR A 488 -24.63 -25.16 -9.97
CA THR A 488 -25.50 -24.47 -10.93
C THR A 488 -26.48 -25.45 -11.59
N GLU A 489 -27.68 -24.96 -11.91
CA GLU A 489 -28.70 -25.75 -12.60
C GLU A 489 -28.22 -26.15 -14.01
N GLU A 490 -27.54 -25.24 -14.68
CA GLU A 490 -27.09 -25.41 -16.05
C GLU A 490 -26.02 -26.48 -16.24
N ILE A 491 -25.25 -26.82 -15.19
CA ILE A 491 -24.21 -27.86 -15.32
C ILE A 491 -24.82 -29.26 -15.55
N VAL A 492 -26.02 -29.50 -15.01
CA VAL A 492 -26.79 -30.74 -15.22
C VAL A 492 -27.64 -30.64 -16.48
N THR A 493 -28.36 -29.53 -16.66
CA THR A 493 -29.29 -29.36 -17.79
C THR A 493 -28.60 -29.29 -19.15
N SER A 494 -27.33 -28.87 -19.17
CA SER A 494 -26.48 -28.91 -20.37
C SER A 494 -25.84 -30.28 -20.66
N GLY A 495 -25.99 -31.24 -19.78
CA GLY A 495 -25.35 -32.58 -19.87
C GLY A 495 -23.84 -32.56 -19.57
N ALA A 496 -23.35 -31.52 -18.94
CA ALA A 496 -21.94 -31.43 -18.52
C ALA A 496 -21.60 -32.50 -17.47
N ILE A 497 -22.50 -32.74 -16.52
CA ILE A 497 -22.40 -33.82 -15.53
C ILE A 497 -23.73 -34.53 -15.37
N VAL A 498 -23.67 -35.73 -14.81
CA VAL A 498 -24.89 -36.48 -14.38
C VAL A 498 -25.42 -35.94 -13.05
N PRO A 499 -26.75 -36.07 -12.78
CA PRO A 499 -27.34 -35.56 -11.54
C PRO A 499 -26.69 -36.14 -10.26
N GLY A 500 -26.22 -37.38 -10.29
CA GLY A 500 -25.51 -38.00 -9.18
C GLY A 500 -24.23 -37.30 -8.77
N PHE A 501 -23.49 -36.70 -9.71
CA PHE A 501 -22.30 -35.89 -9.42
C PHE A 501 -22.68 -34.61 -8.68
N GLN A 502 -23.70 -33.89 -9.12
CA GLN A 502 -24.20 -32.69 -8.45
C GLN A 502 -24.67 -33.00 -7.03
N ARG A 503 -25.43 -34.09 -6.84
CA ARG A 503 -25.87 -34.54 -5.49
C ARG A 503 -24.67 -34.81 -4.59
N ALA A 504 -23.65 -35.53 -5.08
CA ALA A 504 -22.43 -35.76 -4.30
C ALA A 504 -21.72 -34.46 -3.90
N ALA A 505 -21.78 -33.43 -4.73
CA ALA A 505 -21.26 -32.09 -4.42
C ALA A 505 -22.08 -31.35 -3.36
N LEU A 506 -23.41 -31.39 -3.47
CA LEU A 506 -24.35 -30.73 -2.55
C LEU A 506 -24.39 -31.39 -1.16
N GLU A 507 -24.23 -32.73 -1.10
CA GLU A 507 -24.21 -33.51 0.12
C GLU A 507 -22.80 -33.63 0.75
N CYS A 508 -21.78 -33.01 0.16
CA CYS A 508 -20.39 -33.13 0.59
C CYS A 508 -20.18 -32.52 1.97
N THR A 509 -19.72 -33.32 2.92
CA THR A 509 -19.35 -32.87 4.28
C THR A 509 -17.85 -32.87 4.51
N ALA A 510 -17.08 -33.60 3.70
CA ALA A 510 -15.63 -33.70 3.80
C ALA A 510 -14.99 -33.98 2.45
N THR A 511 -13.82 -33.44 2.22
CA THR A 511 -12.96 -33.76 1.08
C THR A 511 -11.67 -34.42 1.55
N SER A 512 -11.04 -35.20 0.67
CA SER A 512 -9.75 -35.85 0.90
C SER A 512 -8.80 -35.61 -0.23
N LEU A 513 -7.50 -35.71 0.08
CA LEU A 513 -6.44 -35.70 -0.92
C LEU A 513 -6.01 -37.12 -1.20
N VAL A 514 -6.16 -37.55 -2.44
CA VAL A 514 -5.67 -38.83 -2.95
C VAL A 514 -4.32 -38.59 -3.64
N GLU A 515 -3.23 -39.14 -3.12
CA GLU A 515 -1.89 -38.96 -3.65
C GLU A 515 -1.45 -40.22 -4.40
N THR A 516 -1.24 -40.12 -5.72
CA THR A 516 -0.83 -41.24 -6.59
C THR A 516 0.66 -41.30 -6.85
N ALA A 517 1.38 -40.18 -6.62
CA ALA A 517 2.82 -40.08 -6.62
C ALA A 517 3.24 -38.83 -5.81
N PRO A 518 4.51 -38.73 -5.34
CA PRO A 518 4.96 -37.56 -4.60
C PRO A 518 4.69 -36.25 -5.37
N GLY A 519 3.92 -35.35 -4.77
CA GLY A 519 3.54 -34.07 -5.38
C GLY A 519 2.38 -34.16 -6.41
N HIS A 520 1.77 -35.31 -6.58
CA HIS A 520 0.59 -35.53 -7.44
C HIS A 520 -0.64 -35.82 -6.59
N ALA A 521 -1.06 -34.85 -5.81
CA ALA A 521 -2.25 -34.93 -5.00
C ALA A 521 -3.50 -34.46 -5.77
N THR A 522 -4.62 -35.16 -5.59
CA THR A 522 -5.92 -34.84 -6.20
C THR A 522 -6.96 -34.72 -5.10
N ARG A 523 -7.69 -33.60 -5.05
CA ARG A 523 -8.77 -33.40 -4.09
C ARG A 523 -10.09 -33.92 -4.64
N CYS A 524 -10.77 -34.73 -3.83
CA CYS A 524 -12.09 -35.29 -4.15
C CYS A 524 -12.95 -35.42 -2.89
N VAL A 525 -14.22 -35.78 -3.07
CA VAL A 525 -15.14 -36.10 -1.95
C VAL A 525 -14.59 -37.30 -1.16
N ALA A 526 -14.59 -37.19 0.17
CA ALA A 526 -14.32 -38.31 1.05
C ALA A 526 -15.49 -39.31 0.96
N GLY A 527 -15.29 -40.40 0.22
CA GLY A 527 -16.33 -41.40 -0.06
C GLY A 527 -15.74 -42.82 -0.27
N PRO A 528 -16.59 -43.81 -0.64
CA PRO A 528 -16.18 -45.22 -0.68
C PRO A 528 -14.91 -45.48 -1.53
N PHE A 529 -14.78 -44.81 -2.66
CA PHE A 529 -13.56 -44.92 -3.48
C PHE A 529 -12.29 -44.48 -2.73
N VAL A 530 -12.37 -43.35 -1.99
CA VAL A 530 -11.22 -42.86 -1.21
C VAL A 530 -10.86 -43.80 -0.07
N GLU A 531 -11.88 -44.36 0.61
CA GLU A 531 -11.66 -45.35 1.67
C GLU A 531 -10.98 -46.61 1.13
N ALA A 532 -11.43 -47.11 -0.02
CA ALA A 532 -10.79 -48.25 -0.69
C ALA A 532 -9.34 -47.94 -1.15
N PHE A 533 -9.10 -46.73 -1.64
CA PHE A 533 -7.78 -46.29 -2.06
C PHE A 533 -6.81 -46.21 -0.87
N GLU A 534 -7.24 -45.58 0.23
CA GLU A 534 -6.43 -45.46 1.44
C GLU A 534 -6.16 -46.79 2.13
N ALA A 535 -7.17 -47.68 2.16
CA ALA A 535 -6.98 -49.04 2.65
C ALA A 535 -5.92 -49.77 1.82
N ARG A 536 -6.01 -49.68 0.48
CA ARG A 536 -5.02 -50.33 -0.39
C ARG A 536 -3.65 -49.73 -0.24
N ARG A 537 -3.53 -48.44 -0.13
CA ARG A 537 -2.27 -47.74 0.16
C ARG A 537 -1.63 -48.26 1.47
N GLY A 538 -2.45 -48.37 2.52
CA GLY A 538 -2.00 -48.91 3.81
C GLY A 538 -1.52 -50.36 3.71
N GLU A 539 -2.22 -51.24 2.96
CA GLU A 539 -1.80 -52.62 2.72
C GLU A 539 -0.44 -52.68 1.99
N LEU A 540 -0.26 -51.87 0.94
CA LEU A 540 0.98 -51.81 0.16
C LEU A 540 2.18 -51.33 0.98
N VAL A 541 1.95 -50.34 1.88
CA VAL A 541 2.94 -49.85 2.84
C VAL A 541 3.28 -50.97 3.86
N ALA A 542 2.30 -51.63 4.44
CA ALA A 542 2.50 -52.70 5.43
C ALA A 542 3.21 -53.90 4.82
N ALA A 543 3.02 -54.14 3.52
CA ALA A 543 3.71 -55.21 2.78
C ALA A 543 5.09 -54.85 2.28
N ASP A 544 5.60 -53.64 2.60
CA ASP A 544 6.90 -53.12 2.19
C ASP A 544 7.15 -53.14 0.66
N VAL A 545 6.04 -52.92 -0.12
CA VAL A 545 6.09 -52.86 -1.59
C VAL A 545 6.97 -51.66 -2.03
N PRO A 546 7.90 -51.81 -3.00
CA PRO A 546 8.71 -50.68 -3.47
C PRO A 546 7.88 -49.47 -3.91
N ALA A 547 8.32 -48.25 -3.59
CA ALA A 547 7.58 -47.01 -3.85
C ALA A 547 7.11 -46.89 -5.32
N SER A 548 7.93 -47.24 -6.27
CA SER A 548 7.57 -47.16 -7.70
C SER A 548 6.43 -48.12 -8.10
N GLU A 549 6.40 -49.34 -7.51
CA GLU A 549 5.36 -50.32 -7.79
C GLU A 549 4.07 -49.91 -7.08
N ARG A 550 4.17 -49.43 -5.85
CA ARG A 550 3.06 -48.91 -5.06
C ARG A 550 2.36 -47.72 -5.78
N TRP A 551 3.13 -46.75 -6.26
CA TRP A 551 2.59 -45.62 -7.03
C TRP A 551 1.94 -46.06 -8.33
N ALA A 552 2.53 -46.99 -9.08
CA ALA A 552 1.96 -47.49 -10.32
C ALA A 552 0.59 -48.19 -10.08
N GLU A 553 0.48 -48.95 -9.02
CA GLU A 553 -0.79 -49.61 -8.65
C GLU A 553 -1.89 -48.61 -8.22
N LEU A 554 -1.52 -47.62 -7.38
CA LEU A 554 -2.44 -46.59 -6.94
C LEU A 554 -2.91 -45.72 -8.11
N GLU A 555 -2.03 -45.42 -9.08
CA GLU A 555 -2.42 -44.70 -10.30
C GLU A 555 -3.42 -45.50 -11.15
N GLN A 556 -3.26 -46.82 -11.27
CA GLN A 556 -4.19 -47.70 -11.97
C GLN A 556 -5.59 -47.66 -11.32
N MET A 557 -5.68 -47.56 -10.01
CA MET A 557 -6.98 -47.43 -9.30
C MET A 557 -7.74 -46.17 -9.70
N ASN A 558 -7.03 -45.09 -10.03
CA ASN A 558 -7.64 -43.80 -10.41
C ASN A 558 -8.18 -43.79 -11.85
N LEU A 559 -7.66 -44.66 -12.73
CA LEU A 559 -8.00 -44.60 -14.15
C LEU A 559 -9.51 -44.83 -14.40
N GLY A 560 -10.11 -43.83 -15.08
CA GLY A 560 -11.54 -43.90 -15.46
C GLY A 560 -12.52 -43.50 -14.37
N ARG A 561 -12.11 -43.35 -13.10
CA ARG A 561 -13.00 -43.08 -11.96
C ARG A 561 -13.70 -41.71 -12.03
N LEU A 562 -13.02 -40.68 -12.57
CA LEU A 562 -13.64 -39.36 -12.82
C LEU A 562 -14.71 -39.46 -13.90
N ARG A 563 -14.50 -40.22 -15.00
CA ARG A 563 -15.52 -40.41 -16.04
C ARG A 563 -16.75 -41.18 -15.48
N LEU A 564 -16.51 -42.20 -14.67
CA LEU A 564 -17.57 -42.90 -13.97
C LEU A 564 -18.41 -41.94 -13.11
N ALA A 565 -17.76 -41.10 -12.34
CA ALA A 565 -18.45 -40.13 -11.48
C ALA A 565 -19.20 -39.08 -12.31
N SER A 566 -18.55 -38.44 -13.31
CA SER A 566 -19.11 -37.26 -14.01
C SER A 566 -20.04 -37.57 -15.16
N LYS A 567 -19.85 -38.71 -15.86
CA LYS A 567 -20.64 -39.09 -17.04
C LYS A 567 -21.47 -40.39 -16.82
N GLY A 568 -21.31 -41.06 -15.69
CA GLY A 568 -21.98 -42.36 -15.46
C GLY A 568 -21.51 -43.48 -16.39
N LEU A 569 -20.27 -43.38 -16.92
CA LEU A 569 -19.77 -44.31 -17.94
C LEU A 569 -18.51 -45.04 -17.45
N GLU A 570 -18.50 -46.36 -17.51
CA GLU A 570 -17.34 -47.19 -17.24
C GLU A 570 -16.84 -47.84 -18.53
N ARG A 571 -15.50 -47.98 -18.69
CA ARG A 571 -14.93 -48.69 -19.82
C ARG A 571 -14.77 -50.18 -19.49
N THR A 572 -15.53 -50.99 -20.22
CA THR A 572 -15.43 -52.45 -20.16
C THR A 572 -14.81 -53.03 -21.45
N ALA A 573 -14.63 -54.32 -21.53
CA ALA A 573 -14.24 -55.00 -22.76
C ALA A 573 -15.19 -54.80 -23.94
N ALA A 574 -16.48 -54.56 -23.66
CA ALA A 574 -17.52 -54.30 -24.66
C ALA A 574 -17.62 -52.83 -25.09
N GLY A 575 -16.82 -51.90 -24.52
CA GLY A 575 -16.84 -50.46 -24.77
C GLY A 575 -17.24 -49.66 -23.53
N LEU A 576 -17.85 -48.49 -23.75
CA LEU A 576 -18.39 -47.64 -22.66
C LEU A 576 -19.79 -48.15 -22.28
N THR A 577 -19.99 -48.45 -21.00
CA THR A 577 -21.23 -48.96 -20.43
C THR A 577 -21.78 -47.96 -19.40
N GLU A 578 -23.09 -47.74 -19.42
CA GLU A 578 -23.74 -46.92 -18.41
C GLU A 578 -23.76 -47.63 -17.04
N VAL A 579 -23.50 -46.89 -16.01
CA VAL A 579 -23.54 -47.35 -14.60
C VAL A 579 -24.55 -46.49 -13.86
N ASP A 580 -25.35 -47.17 -13.04
CA ASP A 580 -26.35 -46.51 -12.21
C ASP A 580 -25.72 -45.60 -11.12
N GLU A 581 -26.52 -44.80 -10.48
CA GLU A 581 -26.06 -43.81 -9.50
C GLU A 581 -25.39 -44.47 -8.28
N ALA A 582 -25.87 -45.67 -7.87
CA ALA A 582 -25.27 -46.40 -6.76
C ALA A 582 -23.84 -46.83 -7.10
N GLY A 583 -23.64 -47.42 -8.30
CA GLY A 583 -22.31 -47.78 -8.79
C GLY A 583 -21.41 -46.57 -9.04
N GLN A 584 -21.98 -45.44 -9.51
CA GLN A 584 -21.23 -44.17 -9.62
C GLN A 584 -20.71 -43.71 -8.25
N ARG A 585 -21.57 -43.78 -7.21
CA ARG A 585 -21.23 -43.35 -5.84
C ARG A 585 -20.18 -44.28 -5.20
N GLU A 586 -20.26 -45.59 -5.44
CA GLU A 586 -19.33 -46.55 -4.89
C GLU A 586 -17.96 -46.51 -5.57
N GLY A 587 -17.90 -46.45 -6.90
CA GLY A 587 -16.68 -46.55 -7.64
C GLY A 587 -16.14 -45.26 -8.23
N GLY A 588 -16.87 -44.16 -8.14
CA GLY A 588 -16.51 -42.86 -8.76
C GLY A 588 -15.60 -42.02 -7.89
N MET A 589 -14.65 -41.33 -8.55
CA MET A 589 -13.88 -40.27 -7.91
C MET A 589 -14.47 -38.92 -8.26
N PHE A 590 -15.09 -38.27 -7.28
CA PHE A 590 -15.74 -36.96 -7.42
C PHE A 590 -14.73 -35.88 -7.13
N MET A 591 -14.09 -35.33 -8.17
CA MET A 591 -13.10 -34.24 -8.02
C MET A 591 -13.81 -32.94 -7.68
N ILE A 592 -13.79 -32.56 -6.41
CA ILE A 592 -14.55 -31.44 -5.85
C ILE A 592 -13.68 -30.71 -4.80
N GLY A 593 -13.65 -29.38 -4.81
CA GLY A 593 -12.90 -28.56 -3.86
C GLY A 593 -13.55 -28.41 -2.50
N GLU A 594 -12.82 -27.87 -1.54
CA GLU A 594 -13.25 -27.73 -0.14
C GLU A 594 -14.52 -26.89 0.03
N VAL A 595 -14.84 -25.99 -0.89
CA VAL A 595 -16.08 -25.19 -0.83
C VAL A 595 -17.34 -26.03 -0.77
N ALA A 596 -17.31 -27.25 -1.25
CA ALA A 596 -18.48 -28.16 -1.18
C ALA A 596 -18.90 -28.52 0.25
N THR A 597 -17.96 -28.43 1.21
CA THR A 597 -18.24 -28.71 2.63
C THR A 597 -19.10 -27.66 3.34
N MET A 598 -19.43 -26.55 2.65
CA MET A 598 -20.15 -25.42 3.28
C MET A 598 -21.66 -25.50 3.14
N GLY A 599 -22.20 -26.54 2.48
CA GLY A 599 -23.63 -26.73 2.23
C GLY A 599 -24.19 -25.68 1.26
N HIS A 600 -24.59 -26.10 0.09
CA HIS A 600 -25.05 -25.23 -0.99
C HIS A 600 -26.49 -25.63 -1.40
N GLU A 601 -27.14 -24.66 -2.02
CA GLU A 601 -28.39 -24.88 -2.75
C GLU A 601 -28.14 -24.62 -4.23
N PRO A 602 -28.86 -25.30 -5.14
CA PRO A 602 -28.75 -25.02 -6.56
C PRO A 602 -29.12 -23.58 -6.89
N LEU A 603 -28.36 -22.97 -7.83
CA LEU A 603 -28.58 -21.61 -8.33
C LEU A 603 -28.31 -21.57 -9.84
N THR A 604 -28.67 -20.47 -10.50
CA THR A 604 -28.34 -20.29 -11.90
C THR A 604 -26.87 -19.78 -12.06
N VAL A 605 -26.27 -20.01 -13.21
CA VAL A 605 -24.94 -19.46 -13.56
C VAL A 605 -24.92 -17.94 -13.42
N ALA A 606 -25.97 -17.24 -13.88
CA ALA A 606 -26.07 -15.78 -13.74
C ALA A 606 -26.07 -15.36 -12.27
N ALA A 607 -26.83 -16.03 -11.41
CA ALA A 607 -26.86 -15.75 -9.97
C ALA A 607 -25.50 -16.01 -9.29
N LEU A 608 -24.75 -17.02 -9.74
CA LEU A 608 -23.39 -17.25 -9.26
C LEU A 608 -22.47 -16.07 -9.63
N HIS A 609 -22.53 -15.59 -10.86
CA HIS A 609 -21.69 -14.46 -11.32
C HIS A 609 -22.04 -13.16 -10.58
N ASP A 610 -23.33 -12.85 -10.45
CA ASP A 610 -23.78 -11.69 -9.68
C ASP A 610 -23.31 -11.75 -8.22
N ARG A 611 -23.37 -12.93 -7.62
CA ARG A 611 -22.91 -13.14 -6.25
C ARG A 611 -21.41 -12.89 -6.08
N LEU A 612 -20.60 -13.39 -7.03
CA LEU A 612 -19.14 -13.20 -7.02
C LEU A 612 -18.73 -11.75 -7.32
N THR A 613 -19.55 -10.98 -7.98
CA THR A 613 -19.22 -9.62 -8.44
C THR A 613 -20.03 -8.56 -7.68
N THR A 614 -21.24 -8.28 -8.03
CA THR A 614 -22.12 -7.29 -7.38
C THR A 614 -22.27 -7.58 -5.88
N GLY A 615 -22.45 -8.86 -5.51
CA GLY A 615 -22.55 -9.30 -4.12
C GLY A 615 -21.29 -9.00 -3.31
N SER A 616 -20.10 -9.27 -3.86
CA SER A 616 -18.83 -8.98 -3.17
C SER A 616 -18.57 -7.48 -2.98
N VAL A 617 -18.95 -6.66 -3.97
CA VAL A 617 -18.87 -5.19 -3.87
C VAL A 617 -19.80 -4.68 -2.76
N GLY A 618 -21.04 -5.16 -2.70
CA GLY A 618 -21.98 -4.82 -1.65
C GLY A 618 -21.51 -5.24 -0.24
N LEU A 619 -20.89 -6.41 -0.13
CA LEU A 619 -20.33 -6.88 1.13
C LEU A 619 -19.16 -6.00 1.61
N LEU A 620 -18.28 -5.59 0.70
CA LEU A 620 -17.17 -4.69 1.05
C LEU A 620 -17.67 -3.32 1.50
N ALA A 621 -18.71 -2.79 0.87
CA ALA A 621 -19.34 -1.53 1.30
C ALA A 621 -19.85 -1.65 2.74
N HIS A 622 -20.61 -2.71 3.05
CA HIS A 622 -21.10 -2.97 4.40
C HIS A 622 -19.96 -3.17 5.42
N ARG A 623 -18.89 -3.87 5.04
CA ARG A 623 -17.70 -4.04 5.90
C ARG A 623 -16.99 -2.71 6.19
N THR A 624 -16.93 -1.82 5.20
CA THR A 624 -16.37 -0.48 5.39
C THR A 624 -17.22 0.33 6.38
N GLU A 625 -18.54 0.24 6.31
CA GLU A 625 -19.46 0.83 7.29
C GLU A 625 -19.21 0.28 8.71
N ASP A 626 -19.18 -1.06 8.86
CA ASP A 626 -18.89 -1.73 10.15
C ASP A 626 -17.56 -1.24 10.77
N LEU A 627 -16.50 -1.12 9.95
CA LEU A 627 -15.18 -0.68 10.40
C LEU A 627 -15.17 0.80 10.81
N THR A 628 -15.98 1.61 10.14
CA THR A 628 -16.15 3.03 10.45
C THR A 628 -16.93 3.21 11.76
N GLU A 629 -18.03 2.48 11.94
CA GLU A 629 -18.81 2.50 13.20
C GLU A 629 -18.00 2.02 14.40
N ALA A 630 -17.13 1.01 14.17
CA ALA A 630 -16.22 0.52 15.20
C ALA A 630 -15.02 1.44 15.48
N GLY A 631 -14.86 2.56 14.74
CA GLY A 631 -13.78 3.53 14.90
C GLY A 631 -12.41 3.08 14.37
N PHE A 632 -12.35 2.04 13.56
CA PHE A 632 -11.13 1.57 12.90
C PHE A 632 -10.80 2.33 11.62
N LEU A 633 -11.83 2.85 10.96
CA LEU A 633 -11.71 3.86 9.90
C LEU A 633 -12.20 5.19 10.46
N PRO A 634 -11.66 6.33 10.01
CA PRO A 634 -12.31 7.58 10.28
C PRO A 634 -13.76 7.42 9.81
N ALA A 635 -14.72 7.84 10.62
CA ALA A 635 -16.09 8.00 10.13
C ALA A 635 -15.95 8.71 8.79
N ASP A 636 -16.58 8.19 7.74
CA ASP A 636 -16.68 8.95 6.53
C ASP A 636 -17.37 10.27 6.93
N ASP A 637 -16.56 11.26 7.26
CA ASP A 637 -16.79 12.56 6.70
C ASP A 637 -16.78 12.28 5.19
N GLU A 638 -17.94 11.89 4.61
CA GLU A 638 -18.11 11.76 3.16
C GLU A 638 -17.47 12.99 2.57
N GLY A 639 -16.19 12.87 2.10
CA GLY A 639 -15.54 13.99 1.45
C GLY A 639 -15.63 15.32 2.19
N ARG A 640 -15.72 15.39 3.53
CA ARG A 640 -15.46 16.63 4.21
C ARG A 640 -13.98 16.86 4.05
N ALA A 641 -13.67 17.47 2.89
CA ALA A 641 -12.41 18.17 2.73
C ALA A 641 -12.12 18.85 4.07
N PRO A 642 -10.88 18.77 4.59
CA PRO A 642 -10.54 19.45 5.84
C PRO A 642 -11.15 20.84 5.77
N ALA A 643 -11.87 21.25 6.82
CA ALA A 643 -12.58 22.51 6.82
C ALA A 643 -11.64 23.64 6.36
N PRO A 644 -12.11 24.57 5.55
CA PRO A 644 -11.31 25.71 5.16
C PRO A 644 -10.65 26.36 6.37
N LEU A 645 -9.41 26.81 6.22
CA LEU A 645 -8.65 27.39 7.35
C LEU A 645 -9.32 28.65 7.91
N ASP A 646 -9.95 29.45 7.05
CA ASP A 646 -10.59 30.72 7.40
C ASP A 646 -9.68 31.62 8.25
N ILE A 647 -8.46 31.84 7.74
CA ILE A 647 -7.49 32.77 8.33
C ILE A 647 -7.56 34.14 7.62
N ALA A 648 -7.82 35.18 8.37
CA ALA A 648 -7.89 36.57 7.84
C ALA A 648 -6.50 37.20 7.77
N ILE A 649 -6.18 37.81 6.66
CA ILE A 649 -5.07 38.77 6.52
C ILE A 649 -5.66 40.14 6.93
N ILE A 650 -5.19 40.66 8.05
CA ILE A 650 -5.70 41.93 8.64
C ILE A 650 -4.74 43.10 8.48
N GLY A 651 -3.51 42.84 8.04
CA GLY A 651 -2.52 43.87 7.73
C GLY A 651 -1.42 43.24 6.86
N MET A 652 -0.76 44.10 6.08
CA MET A 652 0.33 43.72 5.21
C MET A 652 1.28 44.88 4.94
N GLU A 653 2.55 44.54 4.73
CA GLU A 653 3.56 45.52 4.35
C GLU A 653 4.73 44.83 3.65
N CYS A 654 5.45 45.58 2.82
CA CYS A 654 6.58 45.05 2.11
C CYS A 654 7.64 46.14 1.78
N VAL A 655 8.83 45.67 1.49
CA VAL A 655 9.88 46.37 0.76
C VAL A 655 10.30 45.45 -0.37
N LEU A 656 9.98 45.87 -1.60
CA LEU A 656 10.21 45.07 -2.80
C LEU A 656 10.88 45.90 -3.89
N PRO A 657 11.46 45.34 -4.94
CA PRO A 657 12.13 46.10 -5.98
C PRO A 657 11.23 47.20 -6.56
N GLY A 658 11.74 48.42 -6.55
CA GLY A 658 11.00 49.59 -7.02
C GLY A 658 9.89 50.08 -6.10
N ALA A 659 9.70 49.51 -4.90
CA ALA A 659 8.64 49.87 -3.95
C ALA A 659 9.16 49.84 -2.49
N ALA A 660 8.96 50.91 -1.75
CA ALA A 660 9.34 51.03 -0.35
C ALA A 660 8.19 50.61 0.61
N ASN A 661 6.98 50.38 0.09
CA ASN A 661 5.81 50.01 0.82
C ASN A 661 4.78 49.28 -0.09
N VAL A 662 3.70 48.73 0.50
CA VAL A 662 2.69 47.97 -0.21
C VAL A 662 1.91 48.79 -1.23
N GLU A 663 1.67 50.07 -0.99
CA GLU A 663 0.89 50.95 -1.89
C GLU A 663 1.69 51.23 -3.19
N GLU A 664 2.98 51.47 -3.06
CA GLU A 664 3.87 51.66 -4.21
C GLU A 664 4.00 50.33 -4.99
N PHE A 665 4.09 49.21 -4.28
CA PHE A 665 4.18 47.89 -4.91
C PHE A 665 2.90 47.60 -5.72
N TRP A 666 1.73 47.78 -5.15
CA TRP A 666 0.47 47.66 -5.84
C TRP A 666 0.37 48.55 -7.09
N THR A 667 0.74 49.83 -6.93
CA THR A 667 0.75 50.78 -8.05
C THR A 667 1.69 50.29 -9.18
N ASN A 668 2.88 49.84 -8.86
CA ASN A 668 3.82 49.32 -9.82
C ASN A 668 3.31 48.05 -10.52
N THR A 669 2.69 47.14 -9.78
CA THR A 669 2.11 45.94 -10.30
C THR A 669 1.01 46.18 -11.32
N VAL A 670 0.04 47.07 -10.97
CA VAL A 670 -1.06 47.44 -11.87
C VAL A 670 -0.57 48.17 -13.12
N LEU A 671 0.49 48.98 -13.02
CA LEU A 671 1.10 49.67 -14.15
C LEU A 671 2.04 48.82 -14.98
N GLY A 672 2.29 47.58 -14.58
CA GLY A 672 3.21 46.65 -15.25
C GLY A 672 4.66 47.15 -15.27
N ARG A 673 5.10 47.83 -14.22
CA ARG A 673 6.48 48.39 -14.14
C ARG A 673 7.48 47.27 -13.85
N ASN A 674 8.50 47.19 -14.72
CA ASN A 674 9.62 46.30 -14.51
C ASN A 674 10.72 46.99 -13.66
N ALA A 675 11.04 46.37 -12.51
CA ALA A 675 12.05 46.89 -11.57
C ALA A 675 13.43 46.26 -11.75
N VAL A 676 13.61 45.45 -12.77
CA VAL A 676 14.93 44.83 -13.07
C VAL A 676 15.87 45.87 -13.65
N THR A 677 17.09 45.89 -13.14
CA THR A 677 18.17 46.79 -13.55
C THR A 677 19.48 46.02 -13.72
N GLU A 678 20.48 46.66 -14.28
CA GLU A 678 21.86 46.14 -14.15
C GLU A 678 22.25 46.18 -12.67
N VAL A 679 23.10 45.22 -12.24
CA VAL A 679 23.57 45.13 -10.86
C VAL A 679 24.32 46.41 -10.47
N PRO A 680 23.95 47.03 -9.34
CA PRO A 680 24.70 48.19 -8.86
C PRO A 680 26.14 47.81 -8.48
N HIS A 681 27.10 48.64 -8.76
CA HIS A 681 28.52 48.42 -8.40
C HIS A 681 28.72 48.24 -6.88
N SER A 682 27.81 48.75 -6.05
CA SER A 682 27.78 48.53 -4.61
C SER A 682 27.45 47.08 -4.21
N ARG A 683 26.86 46.28 -5.11
CA ARG A 683 26.60 44.88 -4.87
C ARG A 683 27.76 43.99 -5.33
N TRP A 684 28.14 44.13 -6.59
CA TRP A 684 29.32 43.49 -7.14
C TRP A 684 29.74 44.15 -8.47
N ASP A 685 31.00 43.97 -8.83
CA ASP A 685 31.63 44.57 -10.00
C ASP A 685 31.33 43.72 -11.27
N ALA A 686 30.41 44.21 -12.11
CA ALA A 686 30.01 43.53 -13.34
C ALA A 686 31.17 43.42 -14.35
N ASP A 687 32.07 44.41 -14.41
CA ASP A 687 33.22 44.37 -15.33
C ASP A 687 34.18 43.21 -14.98
N ARG A 688 34.18 42.79 -13.73
CA ARG A 688 35.03 41.72 -13.25
C ARG A 688 34.40 40.35 -13.32
N PHE A 689 33.10 40.24 -13.06
CA PHE A 689 32.41 38.97 -12.82
C PHE A 689 31.37 38.56 -13.88
N PHE A 690 31.07 39.41 -14.85
CA PHE A 690 30.12 39.14 -15.92
C PHE A 690 30.82 38.61 -17.17
N ASP A 691 30.30 37.52 -17.74
CA ASP A 691 30.73 36.95 -19.01
C ASP A 691 29.53 36.79 -19.96
N PRO A 692 29.43 37.64 -21.00
CA PRO A 692 28.31 37.57 -21.95
C PRO A 692 28.41 36.39 -22.90
N SER A 693 29.50 35.65 -22.96
CA SER A 693 29.68 34.51 -23.86
C SER A 693 28.81 33.28 -23.45
N GLY A 694 28.39 33.23 -22.20
CA GLY A 694 27.68 32.07 -21.63
C GLY A 694 28.59 30.90 -21.25
N ASP A 695 29.89 30.96 -21.56
CA ASP A 695 30.87 29.93 -21.15
C ASP A 695 31.20 30.00 -19.65
N ALA A 696 30.81 31.09 -19.02
CA ALA A 696 31.06 31.43 -17.62
C ALA A 696 30.47 30.40 -16.63
N ALA A 697 29.33 29.84 -16.94
CA ALA A 697 28.69 28.84 -16.08
C ALA A 697 29.56 27.59 -15.88
N ASN A 698 30.40 27.26 -16.86
CA ASN A 698 31.31 26.11 -16.78
C ASN A 698 32.56 26.39 -15.96
N SER A 699 32.91 27.68 -15.77
CA SER A 699 34.09 28.08 -14.99
C SER A 699 33.83 28.16 -13.48
N GLY A 700 32.56 28.36 -13.05
CA GLY A 700 32.16 28.62 -11.66
C GLY A 700 32.72 29.92 -11.07
N LEU A 701 33.33 30.77 -11.91
CA LEU A 701 34.04 32.01 -11.49
C LEU A 701 33.36 33.29 -12.02
N LEU A 702 32.50 33.16 -13.03
CA LEU A 702 31.83 34.28 -13.69
C LEU A 702 30.32 34.02 -13.81
N SER A 703 29.54 35.06 -13.96
CA SER A 703 28.09 34.99 -14.16
C SER A 703 27.70 35.31 -15.60
N PRO A 704 26.79 34.54 -16.23
CA PRO A 704 26.22 34.86 -17.54
C PRO A 704 25.20 36.00 -17.49
N SER A 705 24.86 36.50 -16.31
CA SER A 705 23.86 37.54 -16.08
C SER A 705 24.43 38.63 -15.17
N LYS A 706 24.15 39.88 -15.50
CA LYS A 706 24.43 41.05 -14.67
C LYS A 706 23.16 41.81 -14.27
N TRP A 707 22.01 41.15 -14.41
CA TRP A 707 20.70 41.73 -14.17
C TRP A 707 20.13 41.25 -12.84
N GLY A 708 19.49 42.16 -12.10
CA GLY A 708 18.78 41.82 -10.84
C GLY A 708 17.74 42.87 -10.50
N ALA A 709 16.93 42.56 -9.51
CA ALA A 709 15.93 43.47 -8.98
C ALA A 709 16.23 43.76 -7.51
N PHE A 710 16.53 45.02 -7.21
CA PHE A 710 17.07 45.44 -5.93
C PHE A 710 16.06 46.30 -5.17
N VAL A 711 16.02 46.16 -3.84
CA VAL A 711 15.17 47.00 -2.98
C VAL A 711 15.70 48.43 -2.96
N PRO A 712 14.76 49.43 -2.90
CA PRO A 712 15.16 50.80 -2.74
C PRO A 712 15.82 51.05 -1.37
N PRO A 713 16.63 52.10 -1.20
CA PRO A 713 17.08 52.50 0.13
C PRO A 713 15.91 52.85 1.05
N VAL A 714 15.82 52.18 2.18
CA VAL A 714 14.80 52.42 3.21
C VAL A 714 15.46 53.03 4.43
N PRO A 715 15.02 54.21 4.90
CA PRO A 715 15.47 54.77 6.16
C PRO A 715 15.14 53.85 7.33
N PHE A 716 16.10 53.62 8.24
CA PHE A 716 15.91 52.84 9.45
C PHE A 716 16.32 53.68 10.68
N ASP A 717 15.38 53.87 11.63
CA ASP A 717 15.68 54.56 12.87
C ASP A 717 16.02 53.55 13.98
N PRO A 718 17.29 53.30 14.27
CA PRO A 718 17.65 52.29 15.29
C PRO A 718 17.21 52.71 16.69
N LEU A 719 17.09 54.01 16.99
CA LEU A 719 16.70 54.49 18.32
C LEU A 719 15.21 54.22 18.61
N ALA A 720 14.36 54.31 17.58
CA ALA A 720 12.94 53.94 17.71
C ALA A 720 12.74 52.49 18.19
N PHE A 721 13.66 51.61 17.82
CA PHE A 721 13.67 50.20 18.25
C PHE A 721 14.60 49.89 19.43
N GLY A 722 15.20 50.92 20.05
CA GLY A 722 16.17 50.76 21.14
C GLY A 722 17.44 50.03 20.76
N ILE A 723 17.86 50.15 19.50
CA ILE A 723 19.12 49.56 18.98
C ILE A 723 20.20 50.66 19.00
N PRO A 724 21.33 50.43 19.66
CA PRO A 724 22.44 51.40 19.61
C PRO A 724 22.94 51.57 18.17
N PRO A 725 23.15 52.82 17.66
CA PRO A 725 23.66 53.00 16.31
C PRO A 725 25.02 52.34 16.04
N ALA A 726 25.83 52.15 17.10
CA ALA A 726 27.15 51.48 16.99
C ALA A 726 26.99 49.97 16.68
N SER A 727 25.85 49.35 17.00
CA SER A 727 25.58 47.94 16.76
C SER A 727 25.18 47.64 15.28
N LEU A 728 24.77 48.65 14.50
CA LEU A 728 24.22 48.45 13.15
C LEU A 728 25.22 47.73 12.22
N ALA A 729 26.50 48.05 12.32
CA ALA A 729 27.53 47.44 11.48
C ALA A 729 27.78 45.94 11.74
N ALA A 730 27.27 45.45 12.87
CA ALA A 730 27.41 44.04 13.28
C ALA A 730 26.07 43.24 13.07
N ILE A 731 25.03 43.86 12.53
CA ILE A 731 23.71 43.27 12.33
C ILE A 731 23.39 43.24 10.84
N GLU A 732 23.02 42.07 10.34
CA GLU A 732 22.57 41.90 8.95
C GLU A 732 21.40 42.82 8.61
N PRO A 733 21.43 43.52 7.47
CA PRO A 733 20.36 44.40 7.03
C PRO A 733 19.01 43.74 6.97
N VAL A 734 18.95 42.43 6.62
CA VAL A 734 17.72 41.69 6.55
C VAL A 734 17.01 41.60 7.90
N GLN A 735 17.71 41.53 9.01
CA GLN A 735 17.11 41.55 10.36
C GLN A 735 16.51 42.92 10.72
N LEU A 736 17.18 43.99 10.31
CA LEU A 736 16.74 45.37 10.59
C LEU A 736 15.53 45.75 9.74
N LEU A 737 15.57 45.46 8.45
CA LEU A 737 14.46 45.77 7.54
C LEU A 737 13.25 44.85 7.77
N SER A 738 13.46 43.59 8.17
CA SER A 738 12.35 42.74 8.58
C SER A 738 11.62 43.24 9.83
N LEU A 739 12.35 43.80 10.80
CA LEU A 739 11.76 44.47 11.96
C LEU A 739 10.94 45.70 11.55
N GLU A 740 11.47 46.53 10.66
CA GLU A 740 10.77 47.71 10.13
C GLU A 740 9.47 47.31 9.40
N VAL A 741 9.55 46.34 8.48
CA VAL A 741 8.40 45.87 7.72
C VAL A 741 7.36 45.23 8.62
N ALA A 742 7.75 44.42 9.61
CA ALA A 742 6.84 43.80 10.58
C ALA A 742 6.13 44.84 11.47
N SER A 743 6.86 45.87 11.90
CA SER A 743 6.30 46.99 12.65
C SER A 743 5.24 47.76 11.84
N ARG A 744 5.57 48.06 10.57
CA ARG A 744 4.62 48.74 9.66
C ARG A 744 3.39 47.85 9.33
N ALA A 745 3.59 46.54 9.16
CA ALA A 745 2.47 45.60 8.94
C ALA A 745 1.53 45.59 10.14
N LEU A 746 2.05 45.60 11.36
CA LEU A 746 1.27 45.69 12.58
C LEU A 746 0.51 47.03 12.69
N ALA A 747 1.16 48.14 12.31
CA ALA A 747 0.50 49.46 12.24
C ALA A 747 -0.59 49.48 11.15
N ASN A 748 -0.36 48.90 9.98
CA ASN A 748 -1.33 48.76 8.89
C ASN A 748 -2.56 47.95 9.36
N ALA A 749 -2.36 46.93 10.20
CA ALA A 749 -3.45 46.19 10.85
C ALA A 749 -4.19 46.99 11.94
N GLY A 750 -3.77 48.24 12.26
CA GLY A 750 -4.37 49.10 13.26
C GLY A 750 -3.95 48.83 14.70
N TYR A 751 -2.87 48.07 14.90
CA TYR A 751 -2.36 47.65 16.22
C TYR A 751 -1.15 48.48 16.71
N GLU A 752 -0.86 49.61 16.10
CA GLU A 752 0.18 50.51 16.58
C GLU A 752 -0.08 51.01 18.01
N HIS A 753 -1.33 51.40 18.30
CA HIS A 753 -1.75 51.92 19.59
C HIS A 753 -2.92 51.15 20.24
N ARG A 754 -3.46 50.16 19.51
CA ARG A 754 -4.54 49.32 19.97
C ARG A 754 -3.99 48.17 20.82
N HIS A 755 -4.66 47.88 21.96
CA HIS A 755 -4.28 46.76 22.82
C HIS A 755 -4.57 45.42 22.14
N PHE A 756 -3.64 44.47 22.25
CA PHE A 756 -3.79 43.10 21.86
C PHE A 756 -2.96 42.18 22.78
N ASP A 757 -3.21 40.86 22.74
CA ASP A 757 -2.49 39.89 23.55
C ASP A 757 -1.11 39.60 22.94
N ARG A 758 -0.09 40.26 23.49
CA ARG A 758 1.30 40.11 23.02
C ARG A 758 1.87 38.75 23.35
N ASP A 759 1.47 38.14 24.49
CA ASP A 759 1.95 36.84 24.90
C ASP A 759 1.45 35.72 23.98
N ARG A 760 0.34 35.97 23.26
CA ARG A 760 -0.24 35.05 22.28
C ARG A 760 -0.06 35.51 20.83
N THR A 761 0.93 36.38 20.61
CA THR A 761 1.30 36.85 19.27
C THR A 761 2.65 36.25 18.85
N SER A 762 2.65 35.45 17.81
CA SER A 762 3.83 34.74 17.28
C SER A 762 4.45 35.43 16.08
N VAL A 763 5.72 35.12 15.80
CA VAL A 763 6.49 35.66 14.66
C VAL A 763 7.12 34.51 13.89
N ILE A 764 6.75 34.31 12.62
CA ILE A 764 7.23 33.22 11.79
C ILE A 764 7.70 33.78 10.44
N PHE A 765 8.99 33.65 10.13
CA PHE A 765 9.57 34.17 8.89
C PHE A 765 10.21 33.07 8.05
N GLY A 766 10.04 33.17 6.74
CA GLY A 766 10.78 32.38 5.77
C GLY A 766 12.10 33.11 5.40
N ALA A 767 13.24 32.50 5.63
CA ALA A 767 14.54 33.07 5.27
C ALA A 767 15.61 31.98 5.18
N GLU A 768 16.64 32.20 4.37
CA GLU A 768 17.80 31.32 4.26
C GLU A 768 19.00 31.85 5.07
N ALA A 769 19.94 30.93 5.34
CA ALA A 769 21.23 31.27 5.96
C ALA A 769 22.27 31.61 4.88
N GLY A 770 23.37 32.29 5.32
CA GLY A 770 24.47 32.57 4.41
C GLY A 770 24.53 34.03 3.96
N THR A 771 24.84 34.91 4.91
CA THR A 771 24.78 36.35 4.74
C THR A 771 26.12 36.96 4.28
N ASP A 772 26.12 38.14 3.70
CA ASP A 772 27.32 38.86 3.27
C ASP A 772 28.24 39.19 4.48
N LEU A 773 27.66 39.57 5.60
CA LEU A 773 28.38 39.79 6.86
C LEU A 773 29.00 38.52 7.40
N SER A 774 28.28 37.39 7.36
CA SER A 774 28.80 36.07 7.70
C SER A 774 30.01 35.68 6.83
N SER A 775 29.90 35.89 5.53
CA SER A 775 31.00 35.67 4.57
C SER A 775 32.22 36.55 4.89
N SER A 776 32.00 37.80 5.25
CA SER A 776 33.07 38.72 5.63
C SER A 776 33.78 38.31 6.92
N TYR A 777 33.05 37.86 7.92
CA TYR A 777 33.61 37.28 9.15
C TYR A 777 34.33 35.96 8.90
N GLY A 778 33.76 35.11 8.05
CA GLY A 778 34.38 33.86 7.62
C GLY A 778 35.73 34.13 6.93
N PHE A 779 35.76 35.10 6.02
CA PHE A 779 36.98 35.51 5.34
C PHE A 779 38.04 36.03 6.30
N ARG A 780 37.67 36.91 7.25
CA ARG A 780 38.58 37.40 8.32
C ARG A 780 39.20 36.28 9.14
N SER A 781 38.45 35.22 9.45
CA SER A 781 38.93 34.11 10.26
C SER A 781 39.73 33.05 9.48
N ILE A 782 39.39 32.83 8.22
CA ILE A 782 40.02 31.82 7.36
C ILE A 782 41.36 32.35 6.77
N TRP A 783 41.45 33.61 6.40
CA TRP A 783 42.65 34.21 5.79
C TRP A 783 43.94 33.92 6.57
N PRO A 784 44.01 34.18 7.89
CA PRO A 784 45.22 33.92 8.66
C PRO A 784 45.66 32.45 8.66
N SER A 785 44.71 31.53 8.55
CA SER A 785 44.99 30.08 8.59
C SER A 785 45.54 29.57 7.24
N LEU A 786 45.28 30.26 6.13
CA LEU A 786 45.68 29.86 4.77
C LEU A 786 46.81 30.72 4.17
N LEU A 787 46.83 32.02 4.45
CA LEU A 787 47.63 32.99 3.74
C LEU A 787 48.52 33.81 4.66
N GLY A 788 48.54 33.61 5.98
CA GLY A 788 49.33 34.37 6.96
C GLY A 788 48.59 35.60 7.49
N GLU A 789 49.33 36.59 8.03
CA GLU A 789 48.71 37.79 8.61
C GLU A 789 47.82 38.54 7.63
N LEU A 790 46.69 39.03 8.12
CA LEU A 790 45.77 39.83 7.33
C LEU A 790 46.39 41.17 6.98
N PRO A 791 46.48 41.58 5.70
CA PRO A 791 47.00 42.87 5.32
C PRO A 791 46.23 44.01 6.00
N PRO A 792 46.91 45.07 6.49
CA PRO A 792 46.27 46.20 7.19
C PRO A 792 45.15 46.85 6.37
N GLU A 793 45.34 47.02 5.07
CA GLU A 793 44.36 47.61 4.16
C GLU A 793 43.07 46.73 4.10
N LEU A 794 43.22 45.40 4.16
CA LEU A 794 42.09 44.49 4.15
C LEU A 794 41.47 44.40 5.56
N ASP A 795 42.27 44.46 6.62
CA ASP A 795 41.73 44.45 8.00
C ASP A 795 40.83 45.64 8.27
N ASP A 796 41.13 46.82 7.70
CA ASP A 796 40.29 48.02 7.84
C ASP A 796 38.95 47.93 7.09
N HIS A 797 38.86 47.14 6.03
CA HIS A 797 37.63 46.97 5.22
C HIS A 797 36.71 45.86 5.74
N LEU A 798 37.22 44.89 6.51
CA LEU A 798 36.45 43.80 7.04
C LEU A 798 35.82 44.13 8.41
N PRO A 799 34.58 43.77 8.65
CA PRO A 799 33.91 44.03 9.93
C PRO A 799 34.64 43.34 11.07
N ARG A 800 34.75 44.04 12.22
CA ARG A 800 35.31 43.51 13.45
C ARG A 800 34.24 42.84 14.29
N LEU A 801 34.60 41.73 14.97
CA LEU A 801 33.70 41.05 15.88
C LEU A 801 33.39 41.89 17.10
N THR A 802 32.11 42.04 17.42
CA THR A 802 31.56 42.67 18.59
C THR A 802 30.61 41.68 19.30
N GLU A 803 30.11 42.03 20.47
CA GLU A 803 29.08 41.20 21.16
C GLU A 803 27.75 41.06 20.35
N ASP A 804 27.45 42.01 19.47
CA ASP A 804 26.28 41.98 18.58
C ASP A 804 26.51 41.11 17.31
N SER A 805 27.75 40.73 16.99
CA SER A 805 28.05 40.02 15.76
C SER A 805 27.44 38.64 15.72
N PHE A 806 27.46 37.88 16.83
CA PHE A 806 26.88 36.55 16.85
C PHE A 806 25.33 36.55 16.65
N PRO A 807 24.52 37.29 17.40
CA PRO A 807 23.10 37.41 17.12
C PRO A 807 22.82 38.15 15.82
N GLY A 808 23.71 39.02 15.37
CA GLY A 808 23.58 39.78 14.12
C GLY A 808 23.64 38.91 12.85
N LEU A 809 24.23 37.72 12.93
CA LEU A 809 24.36 36.80 11.78
C LEU A 809 23.29 35.68 11.73
N LEU A 810 22.67 35.36 12.85
CA LEU A 810 21.79 34.19 12.94
C LEU A 810 20.44 34.45 12.24
N THR A 811 20.06 33.57 11.31
CA THR A 811 18.83 33.70 10.54
C THR A 811 17.59 33.67 11.43
N ASN A 812 17.57 32.83 12.49
CA ASN A 812 16.45 32.77 13.45
C ASN A 812 16.28 34.06 14.26
N VAL A 813 17.29 34.96 14.28
CA VAL A 813 17.22 36.26 14.95
C VAL A 813 16.42 37.27 14.14
N ILE A 814 16.09 37.00 12.88
CA ILE A 814 15.05 37.75 12.16
C ILE A 814 13.76 37.78 12.98
N SER A 815 13.15 36.62 13.21
CA SER A 815 11.93 36.49 14.01
C SER A 815 12.15 36.83 15.48
N GLY A 816 13.29 36.44 16.04
CA GLY A 816 13.64 36.74 17.44
C GLY A 816 13.83 38.22 17.72
N ARG A 817 14.40 39.01 16.79
CA ARG A 817 14.55 40.45 16.90
C ARG A 817 13.21 41.18 16.81
N ILE A 818 12.34 40.74 15.89
CA ILE A 818 10.95 41.25 15.78
C ILE A 818 10.22 40.99 17.09
N ALA A 819 10.20 39.76 17.59
CA ALA A 819 9.54 39.41 18.86
C ALA A 819 10.10 40.22 20.04
N ASN A 820 11.43 40.33 20.13
CA ASN A 820 12.08 41.06 21.21
C ASN A 820 11.79 42.58 21.17
N ARG A 821 11.83 43.20 19.99
CA ARG A 821 11.68 44.66 19.87
C ARG A 821 10.25 45.13 19.84
N LEU A 822 9.28 44.26 19.46
CA LEU A 822 7.87 44.53 19.52
C LEU A 822 7.18 43.98 20.77
N ASP A 823 7.96 43.40 21.70
CA ASP A 823 7.49 42.83 22.97
C ASP A 823 6.41 41.77 22.76
N LEU A 824 6.71 40.74 21.93
CA LEU A 824 5.80 39.67 21.57
C LEU A 824 6.24 38.36 22.27
N GLY A 825 5.32 37.73 23.01
CA GLY A 825 5.61 36.57 23.86
C GLY A 825 5.23 35.21 23.26
N GLY A 826 4.65 35.17 22.06
CA GLY A 826 4.34 33.94 21.37
C GLY A 826 5.58 33.24 20.80
N ALA A 827 5.38 32.15 20.05
CA ALA A 827 6.48 31.45 19.40
C ALA A 827 7.18 32.33 18.36
N ASN A 828 8.51 32.25 18.27
CA ASN A 828 9.24 32.92 17.22
C ASN A 828 10.29 32.00 16.61
N TYR A 829 10.27 31.83 15.29
CA TYR A 829 11.24 31.00 14.56
C TYR A 829 11.26 31.35 13.07
N THR A 830 12.33 30.92 12.39
CA THR A 830 12.45 30.99 10.94
C THR A 830 12.39 29.61 10.32
N VAL A 831 11.89 29.54 9.09
CA VAL A 831 11.83 28.32 8.29
C VAL A 831 12.57 28.55 6.97
N ASP A 832 13.27 27.50 6.51
CA ASP A 832 13.94 27.49 5.22
C ASP A 832 13.41 26.32 4.37
N ALA A 833 12.82 26.67 3.24
CA ALA A 833 12.33 25.77 2.21
C ALA A 833 12.66 26.36 0.82
N ALA A 834 13.79 27.04 0.73
CA ALA A 834 14.22 27.78 -0.46
C ALA A 834 13.11 28.72 -0.97
N CYS A 835 12.78 28.66 -2.27
CA CYS A 835 11.74 29.52 -2.88
C CYS A 835 10.34 29.37 -2.23
N ALA A 836 10.07 28.32 -1.49
CA ALA A 836 8.81 28.07 -0.77
C ALA A 836 8.83 28.56 0.68
N SER A 837 9.92 29.16 1.18
CA SER A 837 10.09 29.51 2.61
C SER A 837 8.96 30.35 3.17
N SER A 838 8.56 31.44 2.48
CA SER A 838 7.48 32.30 2.98
C SER A 838 6.09 31.64 2.97
N LEU A 839 5.80 30.73 2.00
CA LEU A 839 4.56 29.94 2.02
C LEU A 839 4.60 28.84 3.07
N THR A 840 5.78 28.27 3.37
CA THR A 840 5.98 27.34 4.48
C THR A 840 5.81 28.05 5.83
N ALA A 841 6.30 29.28 5.95
CA ALA A 841 6.02 30.15 7.11
C ALA A 841 4.50 30.42 7.25
N LEU A 842 3.80 30.66 6.14
CA LEU A 842 2.36 30.85 6.10
C LEU A 842 1.60 29.61 6.55
N ASP A 843 1.99 28.43 6.09
CA ASP A 843 1.44 27.13 6.53
C ASP A 843 1.61 26.93 8.04
N ALA A 844 2.81 27.22 8.55
CA ALA A 844 3.11 27.14 9.98
C ALA A 844 2.24 28.14 10.79
N ALA A 845 2.12 29.38 10.31
CA ALA A 845 1.30 30.41 10.94
C ALA A 845 -0.19 30.03 10.99
N CYS A 846 -0.72 29.48 9.90
CA CYS A 846 -2.09 28.99 9.86
C CYS A 846 -2.31 27.83 10.84
N LYS A 847 -1.35 26.90 10.97
CA LYS A 847 -1.40 25.81 11.94
C LYS A 847 -1.39 26.30 13.39
N GLU A 848 -0.55 27.30 13.72
CA GLU A 848 -0.53 27.93 15.06
C GLU A 848 -1.88 28.55 15.42
N LEU A 849 -2.49 29.29 14.50
CA LEU A 849 -3.80 29.92 14.71
C LEU A 849 -4.92 28.86 14.83
N THR A 850 -4.92 27.84 13.96
CA THR A 850 -5.94 26.77 13.99
C THR A 850 -5.82 25.90 15.24
N ALA A 851 -4.60 25.63 15.69
CA ALA A 851 -4.34 24.89 16.93
C ALA A 851 -4.67 25.69 18.19
N GLY A 852 -4.87 27.02 18.06
CA GLY A 852 -5.14 27.90 19.20
C GLY A 852 -3.91 28.18 20.08
N SER A 853 -2.70 27.87 19.63
CA SER A 853 -1.45 28.22 20.32
C SER A 853 -1.14 29.72 20.21
N SER A 854 -1.60 30.35 19.16
CA SER A 854 -1.51 31.80 18.93
C SER A 854 -2.87 32.40 18.60
N ASP A 855 -3.06 33.72 18.89
CA ASP A 855 -4.26 34.47 18.51
C ASP A 855 -3.97 35.47 17.40
N MET A 856 -2.70 35.83 17.21
CA MET A 856 -2.21 36.63 16.11
C MET A 856 -0.83 36.13 15.68
N VAL A 857 -0.53 36.19 14.39
CA VAL A 857 0.81 35.83 13.87
C VAL A 857 1.29 36.89 12.89
N LEU A 858 2.50 37.40 13.11
CA LEU A 858 3.27 38.14 12.11
C LEU A 858 4.01 37.12 11.26
N CYS A 859 3.55 36.94 10.02
CA CYS A 859 4.13 35.98 9.08
C CYS A 859 4.85 36.71 7.96
N GLY A 860 6.14 36.38 7.76
CA GLY A 860 6.93 37.08 6.77
C GLY A 860 7.82 36.19 5.93
N GLY A 861 8.43 36.81 4.92
CA GLY A 861 9.51 36.22 4.14
C GLY A 861 10.54 37.31 3.81
N ALA A 862 11.82 36.97 3.93
CA ALA A 862 12.91 37.95 3.79
C ALA A 862 14.10 37.37 3.03
N ASP A 863 14.58 38.14 2.06
CA ASP A 863 15.81 37.85 1.34
C ASP A 863 16.39 39.14 0.75
N LEU A 864 17.62 39.46 1.13
CA LEU A 864 18.37 40.63 0.62
C LEU A 864 19.71 40.22 0.02
N HIS A 865 19.85 38.94 -0.33
CA HIS A 865 21.12 38.37 -0.79
C HIS A 865 21.16 38.33 -2.33
N ASN A 866 21.66 39.38 -2.95
CA ASN A 866 21.98 39.43 -4.37
C ASN A 866 23.45 39.83 -4.58
N GLY A 867 24.33 39.24 -3.77
CA GLY A 867 25.78 39.35 -3.93
C GLY A 867 26.30 38.47 -5.06
N ILE A 868 27.60 38.62 -5.40
CA ILE A 868 28.22 37.82 -6.46
C ILE A 868 28.14 36.31 -6.18
N ASN A 869 28.20 35.92 -4.92
CA ASN A 869 28.12 34.50 -4.55
C ASN A 869 26.84 33.85 -5.01
N ASP A 870 25.69 34.52 -4.87
CA ASP A 870 24.41 34.01 -5.35
C ASP A 870 24.34 33.86 -6.86
N TYR A 871 24.87 34.87 -7.58
CA TYR A 871 24.95 34.79 -9.04
C TYR A 871 25.81 33.63 -9.50
N LEU A 872 26.93 33.33 -8.84
CA LEU A 872 27.77 32.17 -9.17
C LEU A 872 27.07 30.83 -8.85
N LEU A 873 26.37 30.74 -7.71
CA LEU A 873 25.63 29.55 -7.34
C LEU A 873 24.49 29.27 -8.32
N PHE A 874 23.66 30.27 -8.65
CA PHE A 874 22.60 30.14 -9.64
C PHE A 874 23.12 29.93 -11.07
N SER A 875 24.31 30.44 -11.41
CA SER A 875 24.98 30.13 -12.67
C SER A 875 25.38 28.68 -12.78
N SER A 876 25.85 28.07 -11.68
CA SER A 876 26.31 26.68 -11.65
C SER A 876 25.19 25.68 -11.94
N VAL A 877 23.94 26.06 -11.74
CA VAL A 877 22.74 25.25 -12.07
C VAL A 877 22.03 25.74 -13.35
N HIS A 878 22.66 26.62 -14.11
CA HIS A 878 22.17 27.17 -15.38
C HIS A 878 20.77 27.81 -15.29
N ALA A 879 20.46 28.45 -14.16
CA ALA A 879 19.15 29.01 -13.90
C ALA A 879 18.96 30.46 -14.32
N LEU A 880 20.06 31.26 -14.44
CA LEU A 880 19.98 32.71 -14.67
C LEU A 880 19.61 33.06 -16.12
N SER A 881 18.74 34.05 -16.26
CA SER A 881 18.45 34.70 -17.54
C SER A 881 19.63 35.58 -17.98
N PRO A 882 20.27 35.32 -19.14
CA PRO A 882 21.31 36.20 -19.67
C PRO A 882 20.76 37.53 -20.18
N THR A 883 19.46 37.61 -20.47
CA THR A 883 18.78 38.83 -20.92
C THR A 883 18.19 39.65 -19.80
N GLY A 884 18.19 39.12 -18.57
CA GLY A 884 17.75 39.82 -17.37
C GLY A 884 16.26 39.96 -17.21
N GLN A 885 15.49 38.99 -17.74
CA GLN A 885 14.03 39.04 -17.61
C GLN A 885 13.42 37.69 -17.26
N CYS A 886 12.66 37.62 -16.19
CA CYS A 886 11.78 36.48 -15.93
C CYS A 886 10.60 36.52 -16.92
N ARG A 887 10.75 35.90 -18.11
CA ARG A 887 9.70 35.80 -19.13
C ARG A 887 8.76 34.63 -18.81
N THR A 888 7.94 34.78 -17.77
CA THR A 888 7.07 33.73 -17.25
C THR A 888 6.11 33.23 -18.33
N PHE A 889 6.08 31.94 -18.55
CA PHE A 889 5.24 31.22 -19.54
C PHE A 889 5.40 31.67 -20.99
N SER A 890 6.48 32.39 -21.32
CA SER A 890 6.79 32.81 -22.69
C SER A 890 7.55 31.74 -23.45
N SER A 891 7.39 31.71 -24.78
CA SER A 891 8.24 30.89 -25.66
C SER A 891 9.72 31.31 -25.61
N ASP A 892 9.98 32.57 -25.22
CA ASP A 892 11.32 33.19 -25.13
C ASP A 892 11.89 33.13 -23.71
N ALA A 893 11.29 32.29 -22.83
CA ALA A 893 11.80 32.07 -21.45
C ALA A 893 13.24 31.53 -21.49
N ASP A 894 14.16 32.19 -20.82
CA ASP A 894 15.60 31.91 -20.85
C ASP A 894 16.24 31.77 -19.46
N GLY A 895 15.46 31.89 -18.40
CA GLY A 895 15.96 31.78 -17.02
C GLY A 895 15.32 32.76 -16.05
N ILE A 896 15.80 32.74 -14.81
CA ILE A 896 15.35 33.63 -13.73
C ILE A 896 16.22 34.88 -13.65
N THR A 897 15.66 35.96 -13.12
CA THR A 897 16.38 37.15 -12.65
C THR A 897 16.24 37.19 -11.14
N LEU A 898 17.36 37.35 -10.41
CA LEU A 898 17.34 37.41 -8.95
C LEU A 898 16.71 38.72 -8.46
N GLY A 899 15.87 38.64 -7.44
CA GLY A 899 15.27 39.77 -6.77
C GLY A 899 15.50 39.74 -5.25
N GLU A 900 15.54 40.90 -4.63
CA GLU A 900 15.55 41.09 -3.19
C GLU A 900 14.12 41.36 -2.71
N GLY A 901 13.83 41.11 -1.44
CA GLY A 901 12.54 41.54 -0.89
C GLY A 901 12.28 41.09 0.53
N ILE A 902 11.42 41.85 1.16
CA ILE A 902 10.83 41.51 2.46
C ILE A 902 9.35 41.80 2.38
N ALA A 903 8.53 40.82 2.79
CA ALA A 903 7.08 40.99 2.92
C ALA A 903 6.62 40.38 4.25
N CYS A 904 5.65 41.03 4.88
CA CYS A 904 5.04 40.58 6.12
C CYS A 904 3.53 40.79 6.09
N VAL A 905 2.78 39.77 6.53
CA VAL A 905 1.32 39.80 6.73
C VAL A 905 0.99 39.57 8.20
N VAL A 906 -0.07 40.21 8.69
CA VAL A 906 -0.64 39.99 10.03
C VAL A 906 -1.86 39.14 9.90
N LEU A 907 -1.85 37.99 10.60
CA LEU A 907 -2.86 36.93 10.48
C LEU A 907 -3.65 36.75 11.78
N LYS A 908 -4.95 36.54 11.65
CA LYS A 908 -5.85 36.11 12.73
C LYS A 908 -6.85 35.08 12.21
N ARG A 909 -7.45 34.28 13.11
CA ARG A 909 -8.65 33.51 12.75
C ARG A 909 -9.74 34.50 12.27
N LEU A 910 -10.46 34.12 11.23
CA LEU A 910 -11.50 34.98 10.62
C LEU A 910 -12.56 35.44 11.65
N GLU A 911 -12.95 34.51 12.53
CA GLU A 911 -13.93 34.83 13.60
C GLU A 911 -13.39 35.86 14.58
N ASP A 912 -12.13 35.76 14.98
CA ASP A 912 -11.47 36.70 15.85
C ASP A 912 -11.33 38.08 15.21
N ALA A 913 -10.92 38.10 13.93
CA ALA A 913 -10.82 39.36 13.17
C ALA A 913 -12.17 40.08 13.04
N ARG A 914 -13.24 39.32 12.78
CA ARG A 914 -14.61 39.86 12.73
C ARG A 914 -15.09 40.39 14.10
N ARG A 915 -14.89 39.61 15.17
CA ARG A 915 -15.21 39.98 16.54
C ARG A 915 -14.50 41.28 16.94
N ASP A 916 -13.23 41.38 16.58
CA ASP A 916 -12.37 42.48 16.97
C ASP A 916 -12.52 43.70 16.04
N GLY A 917 -13.29 43.61 14.97
CA GLY A 917 -13.53 44.68 14.00
C GLY A 917 -12.32 45.06 13.18
N ASP A 918 -11.46 44.10 12.89
CA ASP A 918 -10.26 44.31 12.07
C ASP A 918 -10.62 44.52 10.60
N THR A 919 -9.80 45.26 9.88
CA THR A 919 -9.85 45.30 8.40
C THR A 919 -9.42 43.97 7.85
N ILE A 920 -10.24 43.31 7.03
CA ILE A 920 -9.91 42.03 6.41
C ILE A 920 -9.63 42.29 4.94
N HIS A 921 -8.36 42.14 4.55
CA HIS A 921 -7.91 42.31 3.17
C HIS A 921 -8.22 41.09 2.32
N ALA A 922 -7.98 39.88 2.88
CA ALA A 922 -8.24 38.60 2.24
C ALA A 922 -8.45 37.50 3.29
N VAL A 923 -8.97 36.37 2.85
CA VAL A 923 -9.14 35.16 3.69
C VAL A 923 -8.42 33.98 3.03
N ILE A 924 -7.47 33.42 3.76
CA ILE A 924 -6.75 32.21 3.36
C ILE A 924 -7.66 31.02 3.64
N LYS A 925 -8.05 30.30 2.60
CA LYS A 925 -8.91 29.12 2.68
C LYS A 925 -8.13 27.84 2.86
N ALA A 926 -6.92 27.77 2.28
CA ALA A 926 -6.05 26.61 2.39
C ALA A 926 -4.57 26.98 2.18
N VAL A 927 -3.69 26.22 2.78
CA VAL A 927 -2.25 26.18 2.47
C VAL A 927 -1.84 24.70 2.46
N ALA A 928 -1.25 24.25 1.37
CA ALA A 928 -0.81 22.87 1.25
C ALA A 928 0.62 22.75 0.73
N ALA A 929 1.25 21.66 1.08
CA ALA A 929 2.60 21.33 0.63
C ALA A 929 2.68 19.87 0.18
N SER A 930 3.62 19.58 -0.71
CA SER A 930 4.00 18.22 -1.08
C SER A 930 5.49 18.14 -1.38
N SER A 931 6.02 16.92 -1.39
CA SER A 931 7.38 16.63 -1.84
C SER A 931 7.32 15.92 -3.18
N ASP A 932 8.27 16.18 -4.06
CA ASP A 932 8.43 15.45 -5.32
C ASP A 932 8.82 13.98 -5.11
N GLY A 933 9.31 13.63 -3.91
CA GLY A 933 9.78 12.29 -3.60
C GLY A 933 11.00 11.89 -4.44
N ARG A 934 11.17 10.60 -4.69
CA ARG A 934 12.28 10.09 -5.50
C ARG A 934 12.03 10.38 -6.98
N HIS A 935 12.91 11.17 -7.61
CA HIS A 935 12.86 11.55 -9.03
C HIS A 935 14.28 11.69 -9.63
N LEU A 936 14.40 12.26 -10.83
CA LEU A 936 15.65 12.38 -11.60
C LEU A 936 16.75 13.19 -10.90
N GLY A 937 16.40 14.20 -10.09
CA GLY A 937 17.33 15.02 -9.34
C GLY A 937 16.63 15.94 -8.36
N LEU A 938 17.39 16.56 -7.45
CA LEU A 938 16.86 17.47 -6.42
C LEU A 938 16.25 18.76 -6.98
N THR A 939 16.75 19.22 -8.12
CA THR A 939 16.36 20.51 -8.75
C THR A 939 15.37 20.33 -9.91
N ALA A 940 15.08 19.09 -10.33
CA ALA A 940 14.18 18.83 -11.44
C ALA A 940 12.71 18.87 -10.99
N PRO A 941 11.86 19.75 -11.55
CA PRO A 941 10.44 19.82 -11.17
C PRO A 941 9.69 18.57 -11.59
N ARG A 942 8.72 18.15 -10.76
CA ARG A 942 7.87 16.98 -11.02
C ARG A 942 6.39 17.35 -11.03
N LYS A 943 5.73 17.09 -12.17
CA LYS A 943 4.31 17.37 -12.34
C LYS A 943 3.44 16.72 -11.26
N ASP A 944 3.60 15.42 -11.01
CA ASP A 944 2.78 14.69 -10.02
C ASP A 944 2.92 15.24 -8.59
N GLY A 945 4.08 15.80 -8.23
CA GLY A 945 4.30 16.48 -6.96
C GLY A 945 3.48 17.78 -6.88
N GLN A 946 3.51 18.57 -7.95
CA GLN A 946 2.75 19.82 -8.05
C GLN A 946 1.25 19.56 -8.08
N VAL A 947 0.76 18.60 -8.88
CA VAL A 947 -0.67 18.18 -8.90
C VAL A 947 -1.12 17.82 -7.49
N ARG A 948 -0.39 16.95 -6.80
CA ARG A 948 -0.71 16.52 -5.43
C ARG A 948 -0.78 17.67 -4.42
N CYS A 949 0.08 18.70 -4.58
CA CYS A 949 0.05 19.89 -3.76
C CYS A 949 -1.26 20.68 -3.98
N LEU A 950 -1.60 20.92 -5.24
CA LEU A 950 -2.79 21.68 -5.63
C LEU A 950 -4.07 20.92 -5.25
N GLU A 951 -4.16 19.62 -5.51
CA GLU A 951 -5.30 18.79 -5.09
C GLU A 951 -5.56 18.89 -3.58
N ARG A 952 -4.50 18.84 -2.76
CA ARG A 952 -4.62 19.02 -1.30
C ARG A 952 -5.15 20.40 -0.92
N ALA A 953 -4.67 21.45 -1.59
CA ALA A 953 -5.11 22.82 -1.32
C ALA A 953 -6.58 23.02 -1.71
N TYR A 954 -6.99 22.56 -2.89
CA TYR A 954 -8.37 22.67 -3.34
C TYR A 954 -9.32 21.79 -2.52
N ALA A 955 -8.93 20.57 -2.19
CA ALA A 955 -9.70 19.70 -1.29
C ALA A 955 -9.93 20.35 0.09
N GLN A 956 -8.92 21.02 0.66
CA GLN A 956 -9.04 21.73 1.94
C GLN A 956 -9.86 23.01 1.82
N SER A 957 -9.72 23.77 0.71
CA SER A 957 -10.41 25.05 0.55
C SER A 957 -11.91 24.90 0.32
N GLY A 958 -12.36 23.78 -0.22
CA GLY A 958 -13.72 23.57 -0.71
C GLY A 958 -14.07 24.44 -1.93
N ILE A 959 -13.05 24.97 -2.64
CA ILE A 959 -13.21 25.78 -3.86
C ILE A 959 -12.98 24.89 -5.07
N ASP A 960 -13.89 24.95 -6.05
CA ASP A 960 -13.69 24.26 -7.33
C ASP A 960 -12.60 25.00 -8.11
N PRO A 961 -11.57 24.30 -8.64
CA PRO A 961 -10.57 24.91 -9.52
C PRO A 961 -11.18 25.69 -10.68
N ALA A 962 -12.32 25.26 -11.22
CA ALA A 962 -13.02 25.95 -12.31
C ALA A 962 -13.51 27.38 -11.94
N ASP A 963 -13.69 27.67 -10.65
CA ASP A 963 -14.14 28.99 -10.14
C ASP A 963 -12.98 29.97 -9.93
N VAL A 964 -11.74 29.58 -10.17
CA VAL A 964 -10.55 30.43 -9.93
C VAL A 964 -10.37 31.43 -11.06
N GLY A 965 -10.47 32.70 -10.75
CA GLY A 965 -10.32 33.79 -11.73
C GLY A 965 -8.86 34.23 -11.97
N LEU A 966 -7.99 34.09 -10.98
CA LEU A 966 -6.58 34.50 -11.06
C LEU A 966 -5.68 33.42 -10.43
N MET A 967 -4.62 33.06 -11.15
CA MET A 967 -3.56 32.18 -10.67
C MET A 967 -2.23 32.95 -10.66
N GLU A 968 -1.71 33.28 -9.49
CA GLU A 968 -0.33 33.71 -9.31
C GLU A 968 0.57 32.48 -9.21
N ALA A 969 1.33 32.24 -10.23
CA ALA A 969 2.13 31.03 -10.38
C ALA A 969 3.56 31.15 -9.85
N HIS A 970 4.28 30.04 -9.77
CA HIS A 970 5.72 30.09 -9.53
C HIS A 970 6.44 30.80 -10.67
N GLY A 971 6.13 30.44 -11.94
CA GLY A 971 6.48 31.22 -13.14
C GLY A 971 7.86 31.82 -13.12
N THR A 972 8.91 31.03 -13.10
CA THR A 972 10.30 31.51 -12.95
C THR A 972 10.94 31.98 -14.25
N GLY A 973 10.27 31.75 -15.38
CA GLY A 973 10.86 32.03 -16.71
C GLY A 973 11.89 30.98 -17.13
N THR A 974 11.96 29.83 -16.46
CA THR A 974 12.79 28.70 -16.89
C THR A 974 12.00 27.78 -17.82
N VAL A 975 12.61 27.34 -18.93
CA VAL A 975 11.94 26.53 -19.96
C VAL A 975 11.29 25.25 -19.40
N VAL A 976 12.00 24.54 -18.53
CA VAL A 976 11.52 23.27 -17.94
C VAL A 976 10.51 23.52 -16.83
N GLY A 977 10.77 24.48 -15.95
CA GLY A 977 9.89 24.85 -14.83
C GLY A 977 8.52 25.31 -15.30
N ASP A 978 8.48 26.31 -16.17
CA ASP A 978 7.24 26.89 -16.68
C ASP A 978 6.42 25.87 -17.46
N ARG A 979 7.07 25.00 -18.27
CA ARG A 979 6.37 23.92 -19.01
C ARG A 979 5.75 22.90 -18.06
N THR A 980 6.47 22.51 -17.00
CA THR A 980 5.97 21.54 -16.00
C THR A 980 4.80 22.12 -15.24
N GLU A 981 4.90 23.37 -14.80
CA GLU A 981 3.84 24.07 -14.08
C GLU A 981 2.60 24.27 -14.96
N LEU A 982 2.77 24.68 -16.21
CA LEU A 982 1.66 24.82 -17.15
C LEU A 982 0.96 23.47 -17.41
N ALA A 983 1.72 22.38 -17.55
CA ALA A 983 1.15 21.04 -17.69
C ALA A 983 0.37 20.61 -16.44
N THR A 984 0.85 20.96 -15.24
CA THR A 984 0.16 20.73 -13.97
C THR A 984 -1.16 21.50 -13.89
N LEU A 985 -1.14 22.79 -14.19
CA LEU A 985 -2.34 23.64 -14.16
C LEU A 985 -3.36 23.21 -15.23
N THR A 986 -2.90 22.85 -16.44
CA THR A 986 -3.78 22.34 -17.50
C THR A 986 -4.50 21.06 -17.08
N GLU A 987 -3.80 20.13 -16.41
CA GLU A 987 -4.41 18.90 -15.93
C GLU A 987 -5.47 19.18 -14.84
N LEU A 988 -5.13 20.01 -13.86
CA LEU A 988 -6.01 20.29 -12.74
C LEU A 988 -7.28 21.07 -13.20
N PHE A 989 -7.10 22.19 -13.88
CA PHE A 989 -8.21 23.05 -14.32
C PHE A 989 -9.04 22.37 -15.43
N GLY A 990 -8.37 21.65 -16.35
CA GLY A 990 -9.06 20.87 -17.38
C GLY A 990 -9.85 19.70 -16.81
N GLY A 991 -9.29 19.02 -15.80
CA GLY A 991 -10.00 17.97 -15.05
C GLY A 991 -11.23 18.46 -14.29
N ALA A 992 -11.20 19.70 -13.79
CA ALA A 992 -12.33 20.37 -13.16
C ALA A 992 -13.34 20.96 -14.16
N GLY A 993 -13.07 20.91 -15.47
CA GLY A 993 -13.98 21.44 -16.51
C GLY A 993 -13.94 22.97 -16.65
N ALA A 994 -12.87 23.64 -16.24
CA ALA A 994 -12.69 25.08 -16.41
C ALA A 994 -12.77 25.48 -17.90
N GLU A 995 -13.50 26.54 -18.21
CA GLU A 995 -13.60 27.05 -19.58
C GLU A 995 -12.27 27.73 -20.00
N VAL A 996 -11.94 27.63 -21.29
CA VAL A 996 -10.75 28.29 -21.83
C VAL A 996 -10.89 29.81 -21.66
N GLY A 997 -9.92 30.43 -20.97
CA GLY A 997 -9.91 31.85 -20.69
C GLY A 997 -10.66 32.28 -19.40
N SER A 998 -11.18 31.34 -18.60
CA SER A 998 -11.82 31.66 -17.30
C SER A 998 -10.81 32.11 -16.24
N THR A 999 -9.57 31.63 -16.31
CA THR A 999 -8.51 31.94 -15.35
C THR A 999 -7.38 32.75 -15.99
N VAL A 1000 -6.99 33.85 -15.35
CA VAL A 1000 -5.81 34.61 -15.73
C VAL A 1000 -4.58 34.02 -15.04
N LEU A 1001 -3.56 33.70 -15.81
CA LEU A 1001 -2.30 33.16 -15.32
C LEU A 1001 -1.19 34.23 -15.41
N GLY A 1002 -0.49 34.46 -14.31
CA GLY A 1002 0.63 35.40 -14.25
C GLY A 1002 1.63 35.02 -13.17
N SER A 1003 2.70 35.81 -13.11
CA SER A 1003 3.65 35.83 -12.00
C SER A 1003 4.30 37.20 -11.87
N VAL A 1004 4.22 37.76 -10.68
CA VAL A 1004 4.84 39.06 -10.35
C VAL A 1004 6.35 39.04 -10.52
N LYS A 1005 6.98 37.87 -10.57
CA LYS A 1005 8.39 37.70 -10.86
C LYS A 1005 8.83 38.30 -12.21
N SER A 1006 7.88 38.43 -13.15
CA SER A 1006 8.13 39.15 -14.41
C SER A 1006 8.45 40.64 -14.22
N GLN A 1007 8.08 41.22 -13.08
CA GLN A 1007 8.28 42.65 -12.76
C GLN A 1007 9.38 42.89 -11.73
N ILE A 1008 9.49 42.02 -10.69
CA ILE A 1008 10.39 42.21 -9.56
C ILE A 1008 11.50 41.18 -9.46
N GLY A 1009 11.63 40.29 -10.44
CA GLY A 1009 12.55 39.14 -10.35
C GLY A 1009 12.08 38.12 -9.30
N HIS A 1010 12.89 37.11 -9.09
CA HIS A 1010 12.63 36.04 -8.12
C HIS A 1010 13.22 36.42 -6.75
N THR A 1011 12.38 36.81 -5.82
CA THR A 1011 12.77 37.25 -4.47
C THR A 1011 13.06 36.11 -3.49
N LYS A 1012 13.44 34.95 -4.03
CA LYS A 1012 13.88 33.75 -3.30
C LYS A 1012 12.97 33.40 -2.10
N CYS A 1013 13.46 33.50 -0.86
CA CYS A 1013 12.67 33.17 0.34
C CYS A 1013 11.44 34.05 0.55
N ALA A 1014 11.42 35.26 0.04
CA ALA A 1014 10.28 36.20 0.11
C ALA A 1014 9.25 35.98 -1.02
N ALA A 1015 9.54 35.14 -2.03
CA ALA A 1015 8.80 35.07 -3.29
C ALA A 1015 7.31 34.70 -3.13
N GLY A 1016 6.98 33.80 -2.19
CA GLY A 1016 5.60 33.39 -1.95
C GLY A 1016 4.71 34.50 -1.41
N LEU A 1017 5.19 35.26 -0.42
CA LEU A 1017 4.45 36.42 0.13
C LEU A 1017 4.50 37.65 -0.79
N ALA A 1018 5.52 37.81 -1.62
CA ALA A 1018 5.55 38.84 -2.65
C ALA A 1018 4.48 38.58 -3.74
N GLY A 1019 4.19 37.32 -4.06
CA GLY A 1019 3.10 36.94 -4.96
C GLY A 1019 1.71 37.00 -4.32
N LEU A 1020 1.59 36.77 -3.00
CA LEU A 1020 0.37 36.85 -2.23
C LEU A 1020 -0.12 38.30 -2.07
#